data_7d5c497f716f04e6656c3084ed03d0ff
#
_entry.id   7d5c497f716f04e6656c3084ed03d0ff
#
_cell.length_a   1.000
_cell.length_b   1.000
_cell.length_c   1.000
_cell.angle_alpha   90.00
_cell.angle_beta   90.00
_cell.angle_gamma   90.00
#
_symmetry.space_group_name_H-M   'P 1'
#
loop_
_entity.id
_entity.type
_entity.pdbx_description
1 polymer ?
#
loop_
_entity_poly.entity_id
_entity_poly.type
_entity_poly.pdbx_seq_one_letter_code
_entity_poly.pdbx_strand_id
1 'polypeptide(L)'
;MKAVVMAGGFGTRIQPLTNSRPKPMLPVVNKPMMEHTMMMLKELGITEFIVLLYFKPEIIKEYFKDGSDFGIKISYVVPDDDYGTAGAVKLAQELIGNENFIIISGDLVTDFDFQKIFDYHKAKNSKLTITLTSVENPLEFGVVIANENGKIEQFLEKPSWGEVFSDTINTGIYVIEPEILEYIPRHENFDFAKDLFPLLMRKGIDLMAGYAQGYWRDVGNPESYRDVHEDILGDKVKIGMPAEKTDFPDGVLYSEEKYRFDKSIEIIGTVVLGKNVVIDKGTKLNNVVIGDNVTIGKESKIRNSVIWEDVKIGHHVLLDGCVICNNNEIGKNVTAKAGMILAEGCEIGQLVNVEKDVTIWPDKMIEEASIVSHSLILGSRYKNSIFENGMVFGQSNVELSCEMATKLAEAFGAQLPVGSKVLISRDYHKSSRMLKRAFLGGLLSAGIDVIDYSGIPSAILRCNLSSHKEFIAGVHFRQKIDDPTCTVITFFNEDALRINSEVAKKVEKAFFKESFRRVDYSRIGQIHESDHEQEYTAYKEEIESLLEANMFSCLGCRVAVDMMHGMAAEVFPDILNDIGLENIMFNAYPNEQRLANISSLTKQSNEDMSSVITALKLDAGFMLYPYGQRLDILSDKGRLLGKQDSLHVVLSLLNREAGAEGVSKRIFLPAWAADIVDFEHLQIERGKYANFKAAEMKKYDLVATGEGNFTFTEFATHRDSMYATLKILQMMLKHKVKLSELIDALPSFYYHTSQAKCTQALKGKMMRMFLEDAKGKEFSTLDGVKIWLDKNAWILMIPDQYNEHLNLYIQAENEETGQKILAEYTAKIEKWSQL
;
A
#
# COMPACT_ATOMS: atom_id res chain seq x y z
N MET A 1 -27.12 -26.93 -37.67
CA MET A 1 -25.74 -26.56 -37.32
C MET A 1 -25.73 -26.02 -35.90
N LYS A 2 -24.78 -26.41 -35.06
CA LYS A 2 -24.59 -25.92 -33.69
C LYS A 2 -23.35 -25.03 -33.61
N ALA A 3 -23.27 -24.18 -32.58
CA ALA A 3 -22.07 -23.42 -32.29
C ALA A 3 -21.40 -23.90 -31.01
N VAL A 4 -20.08 -24.07 -31.04
CA VAL A 4 -19.23 -24.33 -29.87
C VAL A 4 -18.48 -23.05 -29.52
N VAL A 5 -18.74 -22.50 -28.35
CA VAL A 5 -18.09 -21.27 -27.87
C VAL A 5 -17.01 -21.62 -26.86
N MET A 6 -15.78 -21.29 -27.18
CA MET A 6 -14.63 -21.49 -26.26
C MET A 6 -14.55 -20.33 -25.27
N ALA A 7 -14.81 -20.59 -23.99
CA ALA A 7 -14.87 -19.59 -22.93
C ALA A 7 -14.04 -19.99 -21.69
N GLY A 8 -12.97 -20.78 -21.87
CA GLY A 8 -12.19 -21.38 -20.78
C GLY A 8 -10.93 -20.62 -20.39
N GLY A 9 -10.49 -19.59 -21.13
CA GLY A 9 -9.23 -18.92 -20.91
C GLY A 9 -9.14 -18.13 -19.61
N PHE A 10 -7.98 -18.15 -18.91
CA PHE A 10 -7.72 -17.39 -17.67
C PHE A 10 -7.64 -15.86 -17.88
N GLY A 11 -7.34 -15.39 -19.07
CA GLY A 11 -7.22 -13.96 -19.37
C GLY A 11 -6.12 -13.23 -18.59
N THR A 12 -4.98 -13.88 -18.32
CA THR A 12 -3.90 -13.29 -17.50
C THR A 12 -3.28 -12.05 -18.11
N ARG A 13 -3.19 -11.94 -19.43
CA ARG A 13 -2.64 -10.79 -20.15
C ARG A 13 -3.50 -9.52 -20.09
N ILE A 14 -4.79 -9.66 -19.77
CA ILE A 14 -5.74 -8.55 -19.67
C ILE A 14 -6.05 -8.16 -18.23
N GLN A 15 -5.34 -8.75 -17.25
CA GLN A 15 -5.44 -8.30 -15.86
C GLN A 15 -5.06 -6.82 -15.76
N PRO A 16 -5.70 -6.07 -14.83
CA PRO A 16 -6.59 -6.55 -13.75
C PRO A 16 -8.08 -6.67 -14.12
N LEU A 17 -8.49 -6.41 -15.35
CA LEU A 17 -9.91 -6.43 -15.79
C LEU A 17 -10.57 -7.80 -15.57
N THR A 18 -9.79 -8.88 -15.61
CA THR A 18 -10.26 -10.27 -15.43
C THR A 18 -10.10 -10.82 -14.02
N ASN A 19 -9.76 -9.99 -13.04
CA ASN A 19 -9.61 -10.46 -11.65
C ASN A 19 -10.94 -10.96 -11.06
N SER A 20 -12.05 -10.25 -11.32
CA SER A 20 -13.39 -10.60 -10.82
C SER A 20 -14.20 -11.45 -11.79
N ARG A 21 -13.98 -11.36 -13.09
CA ARG A 21 -14.80 -12.00 -14.12
C ARG A 21 -13.97 -12.67 -15.24
N PRO A 22 -14.49 -13.75 -15.90
CA PRO A 22 -13.78 -14.37 -17.00
C PRO A 22 -13.75 -13.46 -18.24
N LYS A 23 -12.70 -13.56 -19.05
CA LYS A 23 -12.46 -12.73 -20.25
C LYS A 23 -13.68 -12.59 -21.17
N PRO A 24 -14.41 -13.65 -21.53
CA PRO A 24 -15.61 -13.56 -22.38
C PRO A 24 -16.76 -12.71 -21.80
N MET A 25 -16.72 -12.47 -20.47
CA MET A 25 -17.70 -11.67 -19.74
C MET A 25 -17.30 -10.21 -19.56
N LEU A 26 -16.16 -9.77 -20.11
CA LEU A 26 -15.81 -8.36 -20.11
C LEU A 26 -16.86 -7.58 -20.90
N PRO A 27 -17.38 -6.45 -20.34
CA PRO A 27 -18.43 -5.68 -20.98
C PRO A 27 -17.88 -4.90 -22.18
N VAL A 28 -18.46 -5.10 -23.32
CA VAL A 28 -18.28 -4.29 -24.52
C VAL A 28 -19.62 -3.62 -24.81
N VAL A 29 -19.65 -2.27 -24.74
CA VAL A 29 -20.90 -1.51 -24.86
C VAL A 29 -22.00 -2.04 -23.93
N ASN A 30 -21.62 -2.23 -22.66
CA ASN A 30 -22.43 -2.72 -21.53
C ASN A 30 -22.98 -4.16 -21.65
N LYS A 31 -22.50 -4.96 -22.60
CA LYS A 31 -22.83 -6.38 -22.73
C LYS A 31 -21.60 -7.26 -22.77
N PRO A 32 -21.65 -8.50 -22.27
CA PRO A 32 -20.53 -9.44 -22.38
C PRO A 32 -20.07 -9.63 -23.82
N MET A 33 -18.77 -9.68 -24.07
CA MET A 33 -18.23 -9.92 -25.42
C MET A 33 -18.86 -11.14 -26.09
N MET A 34 -18.99 -12.27 -25.37
CA MET A 34 -19.56 -13.49 -25.94
C MET A 34 -21.04 -13.35 -26.27
N GLU A 35 -21.81 -12.44 -25.64
CA GLU A 35 -23.21 -12.20 -26.01
C GLU A 35 -23.31 -11.65 -27.41
N HIS A 36 -22.48 -10.65 -27.78
CA HIS A 36 -22.46 -10.08 -29.13
C HIS A 36 -22.26 -11.19 -30.20
N THR A 37 -21.28 -12.06 -29.99
CA THR A 37 -20.97 -13.17 -30.88
C THR A 37 -22.10 -14.16 -30.96
N MET A 38 -22.70 -14.53 -29.83
CA MET A 38 -23.83 -15.51 -29.82
C MET A 38 -25.08 -14.93 -30.48
N MET A 39 -25.38 -13.64 -30.27
CA MET A 39 -26.53 -13.01 -30.91
C MET A 39 -26.35 -12.85 -32.40
N MET A 40 -25.16 -12.55 -32.89
CA MET A 40 -24.84 -12.51 -34.32
C MET A 40 -25.04 -13.90 -35.00
N LEU A 41 -24.59 -14.96 -34.36
CA LEU A 41 -24.81 -16.32 -34.85
C LEU A 41 -26.31 -16.74 -34.82
N LYS A 42 -27.05 -16.26 -33.81
CA LYS A 42 -28.50 -16.45 -33.71
C LYS A 42 -29.24 -15.81 -34.88
N GLU A 43 -28.87 -14.63 -35.33
CA GLU A 43 -29.43 -13.93 -36.49
C GLU A 43 -29.28 -14.75 -37.77
N LEU A 44 -28.27 -15.62 -37.85
CA LEU A 44 -28.03 -16.55 -38.95
C LEU A 44 -28.75 -17.91 -38.75
N GLY A 45 -29.60 -18.01 -37.73
CA GLY A 45 -30.39 -19.20 -37.46
C GLY A 45 -29.71 -20.28 -36.62
N ILE A 46 -28.56 -20.00 -36.01
CA ILE A 46 -27.91 -20.89 -35.06
C ILE A 46 -28.49 -20.65 -33.69
N THR A 47 -29.28 -21.57 -33.18
CA THR A 47 -30.00 -21.44 -31.88
C THR A 47 -29.52 -22.41 -30.81
N GLU A 48 -28.68 -23.40 -31.16
CA GLU A 48 -28.11 -24.34 -30.19
C GLU A 48 -26.62 -24.06 -29.99
N PHE A 49 -26.23 -23.73 -28.73
CA PHE A 49 -24.89 -23.40 -28.34
C PHE A 49 -24.35 -24.40 -27.31
N ILE A 50 -23.08 -24.76 -27.46
CA ILE A 50 -22.32 -25.56 -26.52
C ILE A 50 -21.19 -24.68 -26.02
N VAL A 51 -21.19 -24.32 -24.73
CA VAL A 51 -20.22 -23.41 -24.16
C VAL A 51 -19.21 -24.21 -23.31
N LEU A 52 -17.93 -24.12 -23.68
CA LEU A 52 -16.83 -24.79 -22.99
C LEU A 52 -16.29 -23.82 -21.92
N LEU A 53 -16.40 -24.19 -20.67
CA LEU A 53 -16.08 -23.38 -19.53
C LEU A 53 -14.87 -23.95 -18.76
N TYR A 54 -14.05 -23.11 -18.17
CA TYR A 54 -12.98 -23.53 -17.24
C TYR A 54 -12.81 -22.57 -16.09
N PHE A 55 -12.47 -21.31 -16.37
CA PHE A 55 -12.24 -20.28 -15.35
C PHE A 55 -13.55 -19.59 -14.94
N LYS A 56 -13.88 -19.59 -13.64
CA LYS A 56 -15.08 -18.97 -13.05
C LYS A 56 -16.39 -19.30 -13.83
N PRO A 57 -16.71 -20.58 -14.03
CA PRO A 57 -17.84 -20.99 -14.86
C PRO A 57 -19.18 -20.49 -14.36
N GLU A 58 -19.30 -20.23 -13.04
CA GLU A 58 -20.58 -19.84 -12.42
C GLU A 58 -21.06 -18.48 -12.95
N ILE A 59 -20.15 -17.53 -13.19
CA ILE A 59 -20.52 -16.19 -13.69
C ILE A 59 -21.19 -16.27 -15.07
N ILE A 60 -20.66 -17.13 -15.96
CA ILE A 60 -21.24 -17.34 -17.29
C ILE A 60 -22.58 -18.05 -17.17
N LYS A 61 -22.68 -19.10 -16.33
CA LYS A 61 -23.91 -19.84 -16.12
C LYS A 61 -25.03 -19.02 -15.49
N GLU A 62 -24.71 -18.14 -14.55
CA GLU A 62 -25.66 -17.22 -13.89
C GLU A 62 -26.22 -16.20 -14.87
N TYR A 63 -25.37 -15.66 -15.75
CA TYR A 63 -25.78 -14.67 -16.75
C TYR A 63 -26.64 -15.27 -17.84
N PHE A 64 -26.19 -16.33 -18.50
CA PHE A 64 -26.88 -16.91 -19.67
C PHE A 64 -27.90 -17.98 -19.33
N LYS A 65 -27.85 -18.57 -18.13
CA LYS A 65 -28.72 -19.68 -17.69
C LYS A 65 -28.78 -20.82 -18.73
N ASP A 66 -29.97 -21.20 -19.16
CA ASP A 66 -30.19 -22.17 -20.23
C ASP A 66 -30.28 -21.54 -21.63
N GLY A 67 -30.13 -20.20 -21.71
CA GLY A 67 -30.23 -19.41 -22.93
C GLY A 67 -31.62 -18.96 -23.31
N SER A 68 -32.67 -19.38 -22.59
CA SER A 68 -34.08 -19.09 -22.95
C SER A 68 -34.38 -17.59 -22.96
N ASP A 69 -33.78 -16.81 -22.01
CA ASP A 69 -33.94 -15.35 -21.94
C ASP A 69 -33.41 -14.65 -23.21
N PHE A 70 -32.46 -15.28 -23.92
CA PHE A 70 -31.85 -14.82 -25.17
C PHE A 70 -32.50 -15.45 -26.43
N GLY A 71 -33.48 -16.34 -26.26
CA GLY A 71 -34.10 -17.08 -27.34
C GLY A 71 -33.17 -18.09 -28.03
N ILE A 72 -32.25 -18.67 -27.29
CA ILE A 72 -31.33 -19.73 -27.71
C ILE A 72 -31.34 -20.86 -26.68
N LYS A 73 -30.68 -21.97 -26.97
CA LYS A 73 -30.50 -23.10 -26.05
C LYS A 73 -29.01 -23.29 -25.80
N ILE A 74 -28.61 -23.31 -24.55
CA ILE A 74 -27.20 -23.45 -24.15
C ILE A 74 -26.99 -24.76 -23.39
N SER A 75 -25.97 -25.49 -23.79
CA SER A 75 -25.44 -26.64 -23.06
C SER A 75 -24.01 -26.32 -22.59
N TYR A 76 -23.69 -26.59 -21.34
CA TYR A 76 -22.38 -26.28 -20.77
C TYR A 76 -21.53 -27.54 -20.61
N VAL A 77 -20.26 -27.46 -20.96
CA VAL A 77 -19.22 -28.45 -20.66
C VAL A 77 -18.16 -27.82 -19.81
N VAL A 78 -17.91 -28.39 -18.64
CA VAL A 78 -16.88 -27.95 -17.70
C VAL A 78 -15.85 -29.08 -17.60
N PRO A 79 -14.70 -28.98 -18.26
CA PRO A 79 -13.62 -29.94 -18.12
C PRO A 79 -13.11 -30.01 -16.68
N ASP A 80 -12.69 -31.14 -16.22
CA ASP A 80 -12.08 -31.41 -14.90
C ASP A 80 -10.57 -31.13 -14.89
N ASP A 81 -9.97 -30.96 -16.08
CA ASP A 81 -8.55 -30.59 -16.24
C ASP A 81 -8.37 -29.73 -17.50
N ASP A 82 -7.15 -29.20 -17.73
CA ASP A 82 -6.78 -28.46 -18.94
C ASP A 82 -6.46 -29.42 -20.09
N TYR A 83 -7.46 -29.65 -20.93
CA TYR A 83 -7.33 -30.49 -22.14
C TYR A 83 -6.95 -29.73 -23.40
N GLY A 84 -6.52 -28.46 -23.28
CA GLY A 84 -6.23 -27.62 -24.45
C GLY A 84 -7.50 -27.26 -25.24
N THR A 85 -7.34 -26.55 -26.35
CA THR A 85 -8.48 -26.03 -27.13
C THR A 85 -9.24 -27.14 -27.88
N ALA A 86 -8.57 -28.05 -28.56
CA ALA A 86 -9.19 -29.13 -29.29
C ALA A 86 -9.67 -30.27 -28.37
N GLY A 87 -8.91 -30.60 -27.33
CA GLY A 87 -9.30 -31.59 -26.34
C GLY A 87 -10.57 -31.21 -25.58
N ALA A 88 -10.76 -29.93 -25.24
CA ALA A 88 -12.01 -29.44 -24.66
C ALA A 88 -13.21 -29.61 -25.60
N VAL A 89 -13.05 -29.37 -26.91
CA VAL A 89 -14.09 -29.60 -27.92
C VAL A 89 -14.40 -31.07 -28.03
N LYS A 90 -13.41 -31.97 -27.92
CA LYS A 90 -13.61 -33.43 -27.94
C LYS A 90 -14.54 -33.89 -26.81
N LEU A 91 -14.49 -33.28 -25.63
CA LEU A 91 -15.42 -33.62 -24.54
C LEU A 91 -16.89 -33.29 -24.88
N ALA A 92 -17.12 -32.32 -25.78
CA ALA A 92 -18.45 -31.92 -26.23
C ALA A 92 -18.99 -32.79 -27.38
N GLN A 93 -18.27 -33.80 -27.86
CA GLN A 93 -18.63 -34.59 -29.06
C GLN A 93 -20.06 -35.15 -29.04
N GLU A 94 -20.51 -35.63 -27.89
CA GLU A 94 -21.87 -36.18 -27.77
C GLU A 94 -22.96 -35.11 -27.92
N LEU A 95 -22.71 -33.90 -27.45
CA LEU A 95 -23.59 -32.74 -27.59
C LEU A 95 -23.58 -32.19 -29.03
N ILE A 96 -22.43 -32.22 -29.70
CA ILE A 96 -22.26 -31.79 -31.09
C ILE A 96 -23.07 -32.69 -32.00
N GLY A 97 -22.98 -34.02 -31.84
CA GLY A 97 -23.65 -35.00 -32.67
C GLY A 97 -23.02 -35.15 -34.06
N ASN A 98 -23.88 -35.37 -35.09
CA ASN A 98 -23.42 -35.71 -36.45
C ASN A 98 -23.59 -34.56 -37.48
N GLU A 99 -23.84 -33.33 -37.01
CA GLU A 99 -23.97 -32.17 -37.90
C GLU A 99 -22.71 -31.33 -37.91
N ASN A 100 -22.43 -30.66 -39.04
CA ASN A 100 -21.40 -29.65 -39.10
C ASN A 100 -21.64 -28.58 -38.05
N PHE A 101 -20.60 -28.11 -37.44
CA PHE A 101 -20.65 -27.12 -36.38
C PHE A 101 -19.60 -26.02 -36.58
N ILE A 102 -19.86 -24.84 -35.98
CA ILE A 102 -18.91 -23.76 -35.92
C ILE A 102 -18.25 -23.72 -34.53
N ILE A 103 -16.96 -23.52 -34.51
CA ILE A 103 -16.22 -23.15 -33.27
C ILE A 103 -15.89 -21.68 -33.34
N ILE A 104 -16.08 -20.97 -32.21
CA ILE A 104 -15.71 -19.57 -32.07
C ILE A 104 -15.16 -19.30 -30.66
N SER A 105 -14.15 -18.44 -30.56
CA SER A 105 -13.68 -17.99 -29.27
C SER A 105 -14.63 -16.94 -28.66
N GLY A 106 -14.91 -17.04 -27.37
CA GLY A 106 -15.87 -16.16 -26.69
C GLY A 106 -15.28 -14.78 -26.33
N ASP A 107 -14.02 -14.53 -26.67
CA ASP A 107 -13.26 -13.31 -26.36
C ASP A 107 -12.92 -12.47 -27.60
N LEU A 108 -13.67 -12.69 -28.68
CA LEU A 108 -13.54 -11.96 -29.95
C LEU A 108 -14.63 -10.90 -30.08
N VAL A 109 -14.30 -9.81 -30.76
CA VAL A 109 -15.27 -8.85 -31.29
C VAL A 109 -15.13 -8.84 -32.81
N THR A 110 -16.23 -9.13 -33.50
CA THR A 110 -16.23 -9.26 -34.97
C THR A 110 -17.61 -8.92 -35.56
N ASP A 111 -17.63 -8.47 -36.79
CA ASP A 111 -18.82 -8.29 -37.63
C ASP A 111 -18.73 -9.07 -38.95
N PHE A 112 -17.99 -10.18 -38.96
CA PHE A 112 -17.84 -11.02 -40.14
C PHE A 112 -19.15 -11.53 -40.68
N ASP A 113 -19.24 -11.62 -41.99
CA ASP A 113 -20.33 -12.28 -42.68
C ASP A 113 -20.16 -13.83 -42.66
N PHE A 114 -20.62 -14.43 -41.57
CA PHE A 114 -20.51 -15.89 -41.39
C PHE A 114 -21.28 -16.71 -42.45
N GLN A 115 -22.33 -16.14 -43.08
CA GLN A 115 -23.04 -16.83 -44.13
C GLN A 115 -22.12 -17.16 -45.30
N LYS A 116 -21.27 -16.22 -45.68
CA LYS A 116 -20.27 -16.45 -46.76
C LYS A 116 -19.27 -17.56 -46.40
N ILE A 117 -18.88 -17.63 -45.12
CA ILE A 117 -17.97 -18.69 -44.66
C ILE A 117 -18.65 -20.06 -44.72
N PHE A 118 -19.92 -20.15 -44.31
CA PHE A 118 -20.69 -21.39 -44.43
C PHE A 118 -20.90 -21.83 -45.87
N ASP A 119 -21.22 -20.90 -46.76
CA ASP A 119 -21.38 -21.16 -48.19
C ASP A 119 -20.08 -21.61 -48.85
N TYR A 120 -18.97 -20.98 -48.46
CA TYR A 120 -17.61 -21.38 -48.91
C TYR A 120 -17.26 -22.80 -48.43
N HIS A 121 -17.48 -23.11 -47.15
CA HIS A 121 -17.24 -24.45 -46.59
C HIS A 121 -18.00 -25.54 -47.37
N LYS A 122 -19.29 -25.31 -47.65
CA LYS A 122 -20.13 -26.22 -48.45
C LYS A 122 -19.64 -26.32 -49.91
N ALA A 123 -19.33 -25.18 -50.53
CA ALA A 123 -18.91 -25.16 -51.96
C ALA A 123 -17.59 -25.90 -52.18
N LYS A 124 -16.69 -25.84 -51.18
CA LYS A 124 -15.41 -26.57 -51.26
C LYS A 124 -15.50 -28.02 -50.79
N ASN A 125 -16.66 -28.45 -50.31
CA ASN A 125 -16.84 -29.77 -49.66
C ASN A 125 -15.75 -30.05 -48.63
N SER A 126 -15.48 -29.02 -47.81
CA SER A 126 -14.36 -29.00 -46.89
C SER A 126 -14.70 -29.74 -45.60
N LYS A 127 -13.75 -30.52 -45.04
CA LYS A 127 -13.91 -31.17 -43.74
C LYS A 127 -13.62 -30.23 -42.60
N LEU A 128 -12.73 -29.25 -42.84
CA LEU A 128 -12.37 -28.18 -41.88
C LEU A 128 -11.99 -26.91 -42.64
N THR A 129 -12.72 -25.83 -42.34
CA THR A 129 -12.43 -24.49 -42.84
C THR A 129 -11.94 -23.60 -41.72
N ILE A 130 -10.76 -23.03 -41.84
CA ILE A 130 -10.22 -22.04 -40.93
C ILE A 130 -10.55 -20.64 -41.45
N THR A 131 -11.24 -19.84 -40.67
CA THR A 131 -11.50 -18.44 -41.03
C THR A 131 -10.25 -17.59 -40.84
N LEU A 132 -9.89 -16.85 -41.85
CA LEU A 132 -8.70 -16.02 -41.93
C LEU A 132 -9.04 -14.54 -42.11
N THR A 133 -8.18 -13.68 -41.59
CA THR A 133 -8.20 -12.24 -41.86
C THR A 133 -6.75 -11.71 -41.92
N SER A 134 -6.54 -10.52 -42.45
CA SER A 134 -5.22 -9.86 -42.44
C SER A 134 -5.08 -8.88 -41.28
N VAL A 135 -3.92 -8.84 -40.66
CA VAL A 135 -3.57 -7.93 -39.57
C VAL A 135 -2.22 -7.30 -39.80
N GLU A 136 -2.00 -6.10 -39.22
CA GLU A 136 -0.72 -5.38 -39.33
C GLU A 136 0.43 -6.09 -38.61
N ASN A 137 0.15 -6.68 -37.43
CA ASN A 137 1.13 -7.43 -36.65
C ASN A 137 0.71 -8.89 -36.46
N PRO A 138 1.20 -9.82 -37.30
CA PRO A 138 0.81 -11.23 -37.29
C PRO A 138 1.53 -12.07 -36.23
N LEU A 139 2.55 -11.57 -35.53
CA LEU A 139 3.41 -12.36 -34.62
C LEU A 139 2.69 -12.93 -33.41
N GLU A 140 1.56 -12.33 -33.02
CA GLU A 140 0.79 -12.78 -31.86
C GLU A 140 -0.19 -13.92 -32.19
N PHE A 141 -0.32 -14.27 -33.46
CA PHE A 141 -1.32 -15.19 -33.99
C PHE A 141 -0.70 -16.35 -34.74
N GLY A 142 -1.53 -17.32 -35.13
CA GLY A 142 -1.14 -18.34 -36.09
C GLY A 142 -1.19 -17.82 -37.51
N VAL A 143 -0.03 -17.72 -38.15
CA VAL A 143 0.08 -17.27 -39.57
C VAL A 143 -0.22 -18.42 -40.50
N VAL A 144 -1.02 -18.14 -41.55
CA VAL A 144 -1.50 -19.16 -42.50
C VAL A 144 -1.11 -18.77 -43.90
N ILE A 145 -0.57 -19.76 -44.67
CA ILE A 145 -0.28 -19.64 -46.10
C ILE A 145 -1.18 -20.64 -46.83
N ALA A 146 -1.98 -20.14 -47.73
CA ALA A 146 -2.86 -20.96 -48.58
C ALA A 146 -2.55 -20.74 -50.07
N ASN A 147 -2.78 -21.76 -50.87
CA ASN A 147 -2.64 -21.66 -52.31
C ASN A 147 -3.86 -21.01 -53.01
N GLU A 148 -3.79 -20.80 -54.31
CA GLU A 148 -4.87 -20.18 -55.11
C GLU A 148 -6.20 -20.88 -55.02
N ASN A 149 -6.23 -22.17 -54.70
CA ASN A 149 -7.46 -22.96 -54.50
C ASN A 149 -8.06 -22.84 -53.12
N GLY A 150 -7.38 -22.11 -52.22
CA GLY A 150 -7.75 -21.91 -50.83
C GLY A 150 -7.35 -23.09 -49.92
N LYS A 151 -6.50 -24.03 -50.39
CA LYS A 151 -5.97 -25.10 -49.53
C LYS A 151 -4.78 -24.54 -48.75
N ILE A 152 -4.78 -24.80 -47.42
CA ILE A 152 -3.70 -24.38 -46.53
C ILE A 152 -2.45 -25.25 -46.75
N GLU A 153 -1.35 -24.62 -47.04
CA GLU A 153 -0.07 -25.27 -47.29
C GLU A 153 0.85 -25.18 -46.09
N GLN A 154 0.76 -24.10 -45.31
CA GLN A 154 1.58 -23.89 -44.14
C GLN A 154 0.80 -23.20 -43.03
N PHE A 155 1.04 -23.64 -41.80
CA PHE A 155 0.50 -23.07 -40.58
C PHE A 155 1.64 -22.87 -39.60
N LEU A 156 1.84 -21.63 -39.12
CA LEU A 156 2.92 -21.24 -38.20
C LEU A 156 2.31 -20.57 -36.97
N GLU A 157 2.34 -21.23 -35.84
CA GLU A 157 1.82 -20.67 -34.58
C GLU A 157 2.83 -19.73 -33.94
N LYS A 158 2.45 -18.44 -33.82
CA LYS A 158 3.25 -17.36 -33.24
C LYS A 158 4.70 -17.36 -33.71
N PRO A 159 4.94 -17.13 -34.99
CA PRO A 159 6.26 -17.18 -35.59
C PRO A 159 7.10 -15.97 -35.22
N SER A 160 8.41 -16.05 -35.44
CA SER A 160 9.31 -14.89 -35.42
C SER A 160 9.26 -14.10 -36.74
N TRP A 161 9.69 -12.83 -36.75
CA TRP A 161 9.70 -12.03 -38.01
C TRP A 161 10.45 -12.67 -39.15
N GLY A 162 11.47 -13.48 -38.90
CA GLY A 162 12.20 -14.20 -39.92
C GLY A 162 11.42 -15.34 -40.59
N GLU A 163 10.30 -15.75 -40.04
CA GLU A 163 9.46 -16.84 -40.50
C GLU A 163 8.14 -16.36 -41.11
N VAL A 164 7.84 -15.06 -41.02
CA VAL A 164 6.57 -14.48 -41.47
C VAL A 164 6.69 -14.04 -42.93
N PHE A 165 5.92 -14.69 -43.79
CA PHE A 165 5.79 -14.37 -45.22
C PHE A 165 4.34 -14.03 -45.61
N SER A 166 3.45 -13.85 -44.63
CA SER A 166 2.03 -13.50 -44.81
C SER A 166 1.54 -12.67 -43.66
N ASP A 167 0.64 -11.73 -43.92
CA ASP A 167 -0.13 -10.97 -42.94
C ASP A 167 -1.45 -11.64 -42.58
N THR A 168 -1.74 -12.82 -43.15
CA THR A 168 -3.00 -13.55 -42.98
C THR A 168 -2.91 -14.47 -41.78
N ILE A 169 -3.85 -14.31 -40.87
CA ILE A 169 -3.86 -15.02 -39.60
C ILE A 169 -5.10 -15.87 -39.39
N ASN A 170 -4.93 -16.86 -38.49
CA ASN A 170 -6.02 -17.67 -37.94
C ASN A 170 -6.83 -16.83 -36.93
N THR A 171 -8.14 -16.69 -37.19
CA THR A 171 -9.03 -15.89 -36.35
C THR A 171 -9.59 -16.61 -35.13
N GLY A 172 -9.32 -17.91 -34.97
CA GLY A 172 -9.95 -18.73 -33.92
C GLY A 172 -11.41 -19.15 -34.24
N ILE A 173 -11.81 -19.03 -35.49
CA ILE A 173 -13.15 -19.37 -35.99
C ILE A 173 -13.04 -20.48 -37.01
N TYR A 174 -13.72 -21.60 -36.78
CA TYR A 174 -13.61 -22.79 -37.57
C TYR A 174 -15.00 -23.38 -37.95
N VAL A 175 -15.18 -23.85 -39.15
CA VAL A 175 -16.33 -24.67 -39.55
C VAL A 175 -15.82 -26.10 -39.77
N ILE A 176 -16.38 -27.05 -39.00
CA ILE A 176 -15.84 -28.39 -38.87
C ILE A 176 -16.91 -29.45 -39.12
N GLU A 177 -16.55 -30.51 -39.83
CA GLU A 177 -17.34 -31.75 -39.94
C GLU A 177 -17.05 -32.64 -38.70
N PRO A 178 -18.04 -33.31 -38.09
CA PRO A 178 -17.88 -34.11 -36.89
C PRO A 178 -16.80 -35.19 -36.96
N GLU A 179 -16.54 -35.73 -38.14
CA GLU A 179 -15.51 -36.77 -38.35
C GLU A 179 -14.10 -36.31 -37.97
N ILE A 180 -13.85 -35.01 -37.98
CA ILE A 180 -12.54 -34.43 -37.56
C ILE A 180 -12.29 -34.69 -36.07
N LEU A 181 -13.33 -34.78 -35.25
CA LEU A 181 -13.18 -35.05 -33.81
C LEU A 181 -12.54 -36.43 -33.53
N GLU A 182 -12.61 -37.38 -34.50
CA GLU A 182 -11.99 -38.70 -34.35
C GLU A 182 -10.45 -38.65 -34.30
N TYR A 183 -9.84 -37.55 -34.79
CA TYR A 183 -8.39 -37.35 -34.75
C TYR A 183 -7.92 -36.72 -33.41
N ILE A 184 -8.82 -36.33 -32.53
CA ILE A 184 -8.53 -35.74 -31.24
C ILE A 184 -8.58 -36.82 -30.16
N PRO A 185 -7.53 -37.06 -29.39
CA PRO A 185 -7.53 -38.01 -28.28
C PRO A 185 -8.49 -37.55 -27.17
N ARG A 186 -9.06 -38.50 -26.42
CA ARG A 186 -9.86 -38.14 -25.22
C ARG A 186 -8.97 -37.99 -24.02
N HIS A 187 -9.30 -36.98 -23.17
CA HIS A 187 -8.62 -36.73 -21.90
C HIS A 187 -7.11 -36.48 -22.00
N GLU A 188 -6.68 -35.91 -23.12
CA GLU A 188 -5.31 -35.45 -23.33
C GLU A 188 -5.31 -33.95 -23.68
N ASN A 189 -4.26 -33.23 -23.25
CA ASN A 189 -4.07 -31.83 -23.65
C ASN A 189 -3.73 -31.80 -25.16
N PHE A 190 -4.63 -31.24 -25.97
CA PHE A 190 -4.51 -31.21 -27.41
C PHE A 190 -5.05 -29.89 -27.97
N ASP A 191 -4.22 -29.19 -28.72
CA ASP A 191 -4.50 -27.84 -29.24
C ASP A 191 -4.81 -27.87 -30.74
N PHE A 192 -5.73 -27.02 -31.19
CA PHE A 192 -6.02 -26.91 -32.63
C PHE A 192 -4.80 -26.56 -33.45
N ALA A 193 -4.11 -25.48 -33.08
CA ALA A 193 -3.03 -24.89 -33.85
C ALA A 193 -1.73 -25.71 -33.77
N LYS A 194 -1.39 -26.20 -32.59
CA LYS A 194 -0.14 -26.91 -32.35
C LYS A 194 -0.19 -28.38 -32.72
N ASP A 195 -1.34 -29.03 -32.53
CA ASP A 195 -1.44 -30.48 -32.62
C ASP A 195 -2.35 -30.92 -33.75
N LEU A 196 -3.61 -30.47 -33.79
CA LEU A 196 -4.60 -30.97 -34.73
C LEU A 196 -4.31 -30.60 -36.20
N PHE A 197 -4.09 -29.30 -36.48
CA PHE A 197 -3.89 -28.86 -37.86
C PHE A 197 -2.62 -29.49 -38.48
N PRO A 198 -1.47 -29.52 -37.80
CA PRO A 198 -0.30 -30.23 -38.32
C PRO A 198 -0.53 -31.74 -38.51
N LEU A 199 -1.32 -32.39 -37.62
CA LEU A 199 -1.65 -33.80 -37.72
C LEU A 199 -2.49 -34.07 -38.97
N LEU A 200 -3.55 -33.27 -39.18
CA LEU A 200 -4.43 -33.42 -40.35
C LEU A 200 -3.69 -33.23 -41.68
N MET A 201 -2.82 -32.18 -41.72
CA MET A 201 -1.99 -31.93 -42.91
C MET A 201 -1.03 -33.08 -43.19
N ARG A 202 -0.39 -33.66 -42.18
CA ARG A 202 0.48 -34.85 -42.31
C ARG A 202 -0.27 -36.08 -42.80
N LYS A 203 -1.56 -36.20 -42.45
CA LYS A 203 -2.45 -37.29 -42.90
C LYS A 203 -3.05 -37.06 -44.29
N GLY A 204 -2.74 -35.93 -44.93
CA GLY A 204 -3.23 -35.54 -46.24
C GLY A 204 -4.69 -35.11 -46.26
N ILE A 205 -5.24 -34.70 -45.12
CA ILE A 205 -6.56 -34.10 -45.02
C ILE A 205 -6.45 -32.60 -45.33
N ASP A 206 -7.19 -32.16 -46.34
CA ASP A 206 -7.15 -30.81 -46.82
C ASP A 206 -7.84 -29.85 -45.84
N LEU A 207 -7.10 -28.85 -45.36
CA LEU A 207 -7.59 -27.71 -44.59
C LEU A 207 -7.86 -26.58 -45.56
N MET A 208 -9.04 -25.95 -45.47
CA MET A 208 -9.42 -24.86 -46.38
C MET A 208 -9.38 -23.49 -45.67
N ALA A 209 -8.87 -22.49 -46.37
CA ALA A 209 -8.79 -21.10 -45.93
C ALA A 209 -10.05 -20.34 -46.36
N GLY A 210 -10.89 -19.96 -45.40
CA GLY A 210 -12.05 -19.10 -45.60
C GLY A 210 -11.72 -17.65 -45.27
N TYR A 211 -11.47 -16.80 -46.28
CA TYR A 211 -11.18 -15.40 -46.04
C TYR A 211 -12.42 -14.62 -45.68
N ALA A 212 -12.42 -14.00 -44.48
CA ALA A 212 -13.48 -13.16 -44.00
C ALA A 212 -13.17 -11.68 -44.20
N GLN A 213 -14.18 -10.91 -44.56
CA GLN A 213 -14.13 -9.46 -44.65
C GLN A 213 -14.99 -8.87 -43.53
N GLY A 214 -14.52 -7.79 -42.93
CA GLY A 214 -15.17 -7.12 -41.84
C GLY A 214 -14.18 -6.86 -40.71
N TYR A 215 -14.70 -6.41 -39.60
CA TYR A 215 -13.93 -6.16 -38.39
C TYR A 215 -13.67 -7.46 -37.60
N TRP A 216 -12.46 -7.61 -37.11
CA TRP A 216 -12.08 -8.67 -36.20
C TRP A 216 -11.02 -8.16 -35.22
N ARG A 217 -11.20 -8.44 -33.93
CA ARG A 217 -10.20 -8.16 -32.92
C ARG A 217 -10.27 -9.18 -31.77
N ASP A 218 -9.11 -9.75 -31.43
CA ASP A 218 -8.93 -10.48 -30.15
C ASP A 218 -8.64 -9.45 -29.06
N VAL A 219 -9.46 -9.44 -28.01
CA VAL A 219 -9.30 -8.56 -26.87
C VAL A 219 -8.30 -9.16 -25.91
N GLY A 220 -7.02 -9.22 -26.30
CA GLY A 220 -5.96 -9.94 -25.60
C GLY A 220 -5.32 -9.19 -24.42
N ASN A 221 -5.40 -7.87 -24.38
CA ASN A 221 -4.79 -6.99 -23.38
C ASN A 221 -5.66 -5.75 -23.13
N PRO A 222 -5.35 -4.93 -22.10
CA PRO A 222 -6.16 -3.74 -21.79
C PRO A 222 -6.16 -2.65 -22.87
N GLU A 223 -5.13 -2.58 -23.69
CA GLU A 223 -5.06 -1.64 -24.83
C GLU A 223 -6.07 -2.06 -25.90
N SER A 224 -6.04 -3.34 -26.32
CA SER A 224 -7.01 -3.87 -27.30
C SER A 224 -8.45 -3.77 -26.82
N TYR A 225 -8.69 -3.80 -25.49
CA TYR A 225 -10.01 -3.57 -24.90
C TYR A 225 -10.49 -2.13 -25.11
N ARG A 226 -9.62 -1.14 -24.91
CA ARG A 226 -9.94 0.27 -25.18
C ARG A 226 -10.17 0.52 -26.68
N ASP A 227 -9.28 -0.02 -27.52
CA ASP A 227 -9.35 0.14 -28.96
C ASP A 227 -10.68 -0.40 -29.55
N VAL A 228 -11.15 -1.56 -29.06
CA VAL A 228 -12.46 -2.09 -29.46
C VAL A 228 -13.59 -1.09 -29.20
N HIS A 229 -13.59 -0.43 -28.03
CA HIS A 229 -14.59 0.56 -27.71
C HIS A 229 -14.46 1.81 -28.60
N GLU A 230 -13.23 2.27 -28.84
CA GLU A 230 -12.98 3.39 -29.75
C GLU A 230 -13.45 3.07 -31.18
N ASP A 231 -13.18 1.87 -31.69
CA ASP A 231 -13.59 1.42 -33.02
C ASP A 231 -15.12 1.32 -33.12
N ILE A 232 -15.80 0.83 -32.06
CA ILE A 232 -17.27 0.74 -32.01
C ILE A 232 -17.90 2.14 -31.99
N LEU A 233 -17.41 3.02 -31.08
CA LEU A 233 -17.92 4.39 -30.96
C LEU A 233 -17.62 5.24 -32.19
N GLY A 234 -16.57 4.87 -32.95
CA GLY A 234 -16.21 5.46 -34.25
C GLY A 234 -16.94 4.85 -35.45
N ASP A 235 -17.95 3.97 -35.26
CA ASP A 235 -18.75 3.31 -36.30
C ASP A 235 -17.93 2.43 -37.27
N LYS A 236 -16.79 1.90 -36.81
CA LYS A 236 -15.97 0.95 -37.58
C LYS A 236 -16.45 -0.50 -37.46
N VAL A 237 -17.29 -0.80 -36.49
CA VAL A 237 -17.77 -2.14 -36.15
C VAL A 237 -19.29 -2.13 -36.03
N LYS A 238 -19.94 -3.08 -36.68
CA LYS A 238 -21.38 -3.26 -36.61
C LYS A 238 -21.74 -4.25 -35.50
N ILE A 239 -22.03 -3.72 -34.32
CA ILE A 239 -22.55 -4.51 -33.19
C ILE A 239 -23.90 -3.97 -32.71
N GLY A 240 -24.64 -4.80 -31.97
CA GLY A 240 -25.94 -4.38 -31.41
C GLY A 240 -25.77 -3.27 -30.38
N MET A 241 -26.26 -2.04 -30.70
CA MET A 241 -26.34 -0.92 -29.80
C MET A 241 -27.63 -0.95 -28.96
N PRO A 242 -27.69 -0.25 -27.78
CA PRO A 242 -28.95 -0.09 -27.05
C PRO A 242 -30.09 0.51 -27.88
N ALA A 243 -31.33 0.16 -27.54
CA ALA A 243 -32.49 0.41 -28.39
C ALA A 243 -32.90 1.90 -28.49
N GLU A 244 -32.72 2.69 -27.41
CA GLU A 244 -33.09 4.11 -27.40
C GLU A 244 -31.95 4.94 -27.97
N LYS A 245 -32.26 5.69 -29.04
CA LYS A 245 -31.33 6.61 -29.69
C LYS A 245 -31.84 8.06 -29.56
N THR A 246 -30.96 8.95 -29.11
CA THR A 246 -31.23 10.39 -29.01
C THR A 246 -30.11 11.17 -29.69
N ASP A 247 -30.49 12.02 -30.67
CA ASP A 247 -29.53 12.86 -31.38
C ASP A 247 -29.30 14.19 -30.61
N PHE A 248 -28.04 14.61 -30.51
CA PHE A 248 -27.57 15.88 -29.96
C PHE A 248 -26.84 16.69 -31.05
N PRO A 249 -26.64 18.02 -30.83
CA PRO A 249 -26.00 18.86 -31.88
C PRO A 249 -24.64 18.34 -32.33
N ASP A 250 -23.81 17.82 -31.40
CA ASP A 250 -22.44 17.40 -31.64
C ASP A 250 -22.23 15.90 -31.43
N GLY A 251 -23.31 15.11 -31.25
CA GLY A 251 -23.17 13.70 -30.95
C GLY A 251 -24.48 12.92 -30.94
N VAL A 252 -24.36 11.66 -30.59
CA VAL A 252 -25.45 10.69 -30.50
C VAL A 252 -25.38 9.95 -29.17
N LEU A 253 -26.50 9.78 -28.51
CA LEU A 253 -26.66 8.99 -27.32
C LEU A 253 -27.42 7.71 -27.62
N TYR A 254 -26.84 6.56 -27.22
CA TYR A 254 -27.54 5.28 -27.14
C TYR A 254 -27.76 4.90 -25.68
N SER A 255 -28.93 4.41 -25.33
CA SER A 255 -29.24 4.06 -23.93
C SER A 255 -30.25 2.93 -23.81
N GLU A 256 -30.24 2.26 -22.66
CA GLU A 256 -31.25 1.25 -22.29
C GLU A 256 -32.57 1.88 -21.83
N GLU A 257 -32.52 3.15 -21.38
CA GLU A 257 -33.66 3.92 -20.82
C GLU A 257 -33.71 5.32 -21.41
N LYS A 258 -34.88 5.96 -21.33
CA LYS A 258 -35.04 7.38 -21.74
C LYS A 258 -34.51 8.34 -20.69
N TYR A 259 -33.43 9.06 -21.01
CA TYR A 259 -32.84 10.05 -20.13
C TYR A 259 -33.34 11.47 -20.46
N ARG A 260 -33.47 12.29 -19.40
CA ARG A 260 -33.70 13.72 -19.51
C ARG A 260 -32.56 14.47 -18.82
N PHE A 261 -31.81 15.22 -19.57
CA PHE A 261 -30.63 15.94 -19.09
C PHE A 261 -30.93 17.44 -18.88
N ASP A 262 -30.15 18.05 -17.99
CA ASP A 262 -30.05 19.51 -17.91
C ASP A 262 -29.43 20.05 -19.22
N LYS A 263 -29.85 21.22 -19.64
CA LYS A 263 -29.40 21.88 -20.89
C LYS A 263 -27.90 22.19 -20.93
N SER A 264 -27.21 22.17 -19.79
CA SER A 264 -25.78 22.42 -19.67
C SER A 264 -24.93 21.17 -19.90
N ILE A 265 -25.52 19.97 -20.06
CA ILE A 265 -24.82 18.73 -20.36
C ILE A 265 -24.52 18.68 -21.86
N GLU A 266 -23.26 18.42 -22.18
CA GLU A 266 -22.81 18.31 -23.58
C GLU A 266 -22.50 16.85 -23.91
N ILE A 267 -23.12 16.34 -24.99
CA ILE A 267 -22.86 15.01 -25.57
C ILE A 267 -22.15 15.22 -26.91
N ILE A 268 -20.93 14.68 -27.01
CA ILE A 268 -20.07 14.82 -28.20
C ILE A 268 -19.69 13.44 -28.71
N GLY A 269 -19.72 13.22 -30.02
CA GLY A 269 -19.44 11.90 -30.62
C GLY A 269 -20.49 10.87 -30.21
N THR A 270 -20.11 9.65 -29.93
CA THR A 270 -21.01 8.56 -29.54
C THR A 270 -20.91 8.30 -28.04
N VAL A 271 -22.04 8.40 -27.34
CA VAL A 271 -22.15 8.07 -25.91
C VAL A 271 -23.13 6.94 -25.71
N VAL A 272 -22.75 5.97 -24.87
CA VAL A 272 -23.63 4.83 -24.51
C VAL A 272 -23.85 4.83 -23.02
N LEU A 273 -25.11 4.76 -22.59
CA LEU A 273 -25.49 4.69 -21.18
C LEU A 273 -26.24 3.40 -20.86
N GLY A 274 -25.90 2.82 -19.74
CA GLY A 274 -26.66 1.76 -19.09
C GLY A 274 -27.90 2.31 -18.36
N LYS A 275 -28.38 1.58 -17.35
CA LYS A 275 -29.56 1.93 -16.53
C LYS A 275 -29.17 2.74 -15.30
N ASN A 276 -30.12 3.55 -14.79
CA ASN A 276 -29.96 4.30 -13.54
C ASN A 276 -28.74 5.22 -13.53
N VAL A 277 -28.35 5.80 -14.67
CA VAL A 277 -27.22 6.74 -14.76
C VAL A 277 -27.66 8.14 -14.38
N VAL A 278 -26.95 8.76 -13.44
CA VAL A 278 -27.19 10.16 -13.00
C VAL A 278 -26.05 11.05 -13.42
N ILE A 279 -26.34 12.09 -14.19
CA ILE A 279 -25.35 13.05 -14.70
C ILE A 279 -25.74 14.45 -14.25
N ASP A 280 -24.85 15.09 -13.49
CA ASP A 280 -25.05 16.46 -12.98
C ASP A 280 -24.72 17.52 -14.02
N LYS A 281 -25.16 18.77 -13.73
CA LYS A 281 -25.03 19.96 -14.58
C LYS A 281 -23.59 20.25 -15.00
N GLY A 282 -23.44 20.73 -16.25
CA GLY A 282 -22.16 21.18 -16.81
C GLY A 282 -21.19 20.03 -17.17
N THR A 283 -21.63 18.78 -17.08
CA THR A 283 -20.84 17.62 -17.45
C THR A 283 -20.71 17.52 -18.98
N LYS A 284 -19.52 17.14 -19.45
CA LYS A 284 -19.21 16.91 -20.86
C LYS A 284 -18.79 15.46 -21.07
N LEU A 285 -19.47 14.74 -21.96
CA LEU A 285 -19.18 13.37 -22.36
C LEU A 285 -18.80 13.32 -23.83
N ASN A 286 -17.68 12.69 -24.14
CA ASN A 286 -17.18 12.59 -25.51
C ASN A 286 -16.63 11.17 -25.78
N ASN A 287 -17.30 10.40 -26.62
CA ASN A 287 -16.97 9.00 -26.94
C ASN A 287 -16.80 8.16 -25.67
N VAL A 288 -17.89 7.93 -24.93
CA VAL A 288 -17.87 7.30 -23.61
C VAL A 288 -18.91 6.19 -23.53
N VAL A 289 -18.51 5.07 -22.93
CA VAL A 289 -19.43 4.01 -22.51
C VAL A 289 -19.56 4.02 -21.00
N ILE A 290 -20.79 4.08 -20.50
CA ILE A 290 -21.12 4.16 -19.07
C ILE A 290 -22.09 3.03 -18.74
N GLY A 291 -21.73 2.22 -17.76
CA GLY A 291 -22.53 1.10 -17.27
C GLY A 291 -23.69 1.52 -16.35
N ASP A 292 -24.28 0.52 -15.71
CA ASP A 292 -25.44 0.72 -14.83
C ASP A 292 -25.06 1.38 -13.49
N ASN A 293 -26.02 2.11 -12.89
CA ASN A 293 -25.91 2.70 -11.55
C ASN A 293 -24.74 3.67 -11.38
N VAL A 294 -24.32 4.37 -12.43
CA VAL A 294 -23.20 5.32 -12.38
C VAL A 294 -23.70 6.73 -12.06
N THR A 295 -23.00 7.40 -11.13
CA THR A 295 -23.28 8.81 -10.79
C THR A 295 -22.08 9.68 -11.15
N ILE A 296 -22.32 10.77 -11.89
CA ILE A 296 -21.29 11.72 -12.32
C ILE A 296 -21.63 13.12 -11.79
N GLY A 297 -20.72 13.67 -10.98
CA GLY A 297 -20.86 14.99 -10.38
C GLY A 297 -20.65 16.14 -11.37
N LYS A 298 -21.02 17.36 -10.91
CA LYS A 298 -21.06 18.61 -11.71
C LYS A 298 -19.74 18.93 -12.38
N GLU A 299 -19.82 19.49 -13.59
CA GLU A 299 -18.71 20.07 -14.34
C GLU A 299 -17.55 19.08 -14.60
N SER A 300 -17.84 17.79 -14.59
CA SER A 300 -16.88 16.74 -14.93
C SER A 300 -16.75 16.60 -16.45
N LYS A 301 -15.58 16.24 -16.92
CA LYS A 301 -15.25 16.04 -18.34
C LYS A 301 -14.69 14.64 -18.53
N ILE A 302 -15.39 13.82 -19.29
CA ILE A 302 -15.03 12.43 -19.53
C ILE A 302 -14.96 12.22 -21.03
N ARG A 303 -13.84 11.70 -21.51
CA ARG A 303 -13.64 11.41 -22.92
C ARG A 303 -12.93 10.09 -23.16
N ASN A 304 -13.24 9.41 -24.27
CA ASN A 304 -12.60 8.17 -24.73
C ASN A 304 -12.50 7.11 -23.62
N SER A 305 -13.50 7.02 -22.74
CA SER A 305 -13.42 6.24 -21.51
C SER A 305 -14.54 5.22 -21.40
N VAL A 306 -14.24 4.12 -20.71
CA VAL A 306 -15.19 3.06 -20.42
C VAL A 306 -15.37 2.97 -18.90
N ILE A 307 -16.59 3.15 -18.44
CA ILE A 307 -16.95 3.13 -17.02
C ILE A 307 -17.96 1.99 -16.84
N TRP A 308 -17.61 1.03 -15.99
CA TRP A 308 -18.48 -0.09 -15.70
C TRP A 308 -19.56 0.29 -14.69
N GLU A 309 -20.20 -0.71 -14.09
CA GLU A 309 -21.34 -0.53 -13.19
C GLU A 309 -20.94 -0.11 -11.75
N ASP A 310 -21.88 0.50 -11.02
CA ASP A 310 -21.76 0.89 -9.60
C ASP A 310 -20.58 1.83 -9.31
N VAL A 311 -20.36 2.84 -10.17
CA VAL A 311 -19.27 3.80 -10.04
C VAL A 311 -19.81 5.19 -9.62
N LYS A 312 -19.13 5.81 -8.65
CA LYS A 312 -19.40 7.18 -8.22
C LYS A 312 -18.24 8.10 -8.61
N ILE A 313 -18.55 9.15 -9.38
CA ILE A 313 -17.58 10.15 -9.83
C ILE A 313 -17.96 11.49 -9.23
N GLY A 314 -17.02 12.12 -8.52
CA GLY A 314 -17.19 13.43 -7.87
C GLY A 314 -17.30 14.59 -8.85
N HIS A 315 -17.31 15.83 -8.31
CA HIS A 315 -17.39 17.05 -9.11
C HIS A 315 -16.03 17.44 -9.69
N HIS A 316 -16.05 18.13 -10.87
CA HIS A 316 -14.85 18.65 -11.54
C HIS A 316 -13.79 17.59 -11.86
N VAL A 317 -14.22 16.36 -12.15
CA VAL A 317 -13.33 15.25 -12.50
C VAL A 317 -12.99 15.28 -13.99
N LEU A 318 -11.73 15.05 -14.32
CA LEU A 318 -11.23 14.96 -15.70
C LEU A 318 -10.73 13.53 -15.95
N LEU A 319 -11.41 12.79 -16.82
CA LEU A 319 -11.00 11.46 -17.26
C LEU A 319 -10.77 11.45 -18.76
N ASP A 320 -9.64 10.91 -19.19
CA ASP A 320 -9.28 10.78 -20.59
C ASP A 320 -8.69 9.41 -20.89
N GLY A 321 -9.33 8.64 -21.80
CA GLY A 321 -8.85 7.31 -22.20
C GLY A 321 -8.75 6.29 -21.06
N CYS A 322 -9.67 6.36 -20.08
CA CYS A 322 -9.63 5.56 -18.87
C CYS A 322 -10.56 4.34 -18.96
N VAL A 323 -10.19 3.26 -18.26
CA VAL A 323 -11.07 2.13 -17.97
C VAL A 323 -11.30 2.08 -16.47
N ILE A 324 -12.55 2.22 -16.04
CA ILE A 324 -12.95 2.20 -14.64
C ILE A 324 -13.87 1.00 -14.43
N CYS A 325 -13.41 0.01 -13.66
CA CYS A 325 -14.17 -1.19 -13.34
C CYS A 325 -15.27 -0.91 -12.29
N ASN A 326 -15.95 -1.97 -11.84
CA ASN A 326 -17.08 -1.87 -10.92
C ASN A 326 -16.71 -1.35 -9.52
N ASN A 327 -17.74 -0.86 -8.79
CA ASN A 327 -17.67 -0.54 -7.36
C ASN A 327 -16.57 0.46 -7.00
N ASN A 328 -16.33 1.46 -7.85
CA ASN A 328 -15.31 2.47 -7.61
C ASN A 328 -15.88 3.80 -7.14
N GLU A 329 -15.14 4.49 -6.26
CA GLU A 329 -15.46 5.85 -5.84
C GLU A 329 -14.32 6.81 -6.18
N ILE A 330 -14.60 7.86 -6.95
CA ILE A 330 -13.63 8.87 -7.39
C ILE A 330 -14.01 10.21 -6.78
N GLY A 331 -13.12 10.78 -5.99
CA GLY A 331 -13.29 12.05 -5.29
C GLY A 331 -13.37 13.26 -6.22
N LYS A 332 -13.55 14.45 -5.64
CA LYS A 332 -13.64 15.72 -6.37
C LYS A 332 -12.30 16.18 -6.91
N ASN A 333 -12.31 16.91 -8.04
CA ASN A 333 -11.11 17.50 -8.65
C ASN A 333 -10.00 16.47 -8.98
N VAL A 334 -10.38 15.24 -9.27
CA VAL A 334 -9.45 14.21 -9.74
C VAL A 334 -9.16 14.42 -11.22
N THR A 335 -7.89 14.26 -11.60
CA THR A 335 -7.46 14.27 -13.00
C THR A 335 -6.77 12.96 -13.31
N ALA A 336 -7.26 12.21 -14.31
CA ALA A 336 -6.61 11.01 -14.80
C ALA A 336 -6.28 11.17 -16.29
N LYS A 337 -5.00 10.95 -16.60
CA LYS A 337 -4.47 11.01 -17.96
C LYS A 337 -4.74 9.70 -18.71
N ALA A 338 -4.54 9.74 -20.01
CA ALA A 338 -4.81 8.62 -20.91
C ALA A 338 -4.15 7.31 -20.46
N GLY A 339 -4.89 6.22 -20.56
CA GLY A 339 -4.39 4.88 -20.25
C GLY A 339 -4.58 4.42 -18.82
N MET A 340 -5.18 5.22 -17.93
CA MET A 340 -5.47 4.75 -16.58
C MET A 340 -6.45 3.58 -16.58
N ILE A 341 -6.12 2.55 -15.83
CA ILE A 341 -7.00 1.42 -15.52
C ILE A 341 -7.23 1.41 -14.01
N LEU A 342 -8.49 1.58 -13.61
CA LEU A 342 -8.91 1.48 -12.22
C LEU A 342 -9.69 0.18 -12.04
N ALA A 343 -9.09 -0.79 -11.40
CA ALA A 343 -9.73 -2.07 -11.13
C ALA A 343 -10.83 -1.96 -10.08
N GLU A 344 -11.51 -3.04 -9.80
CA GLU A 344 -12.70 -3.09 -8.94
C GLU A 344 -12.41 -2.70 -7.49
N GLY A 345 -13.38 -2.01 -6.84
CA GLY A 345 -13.37 -1.77 -5.39
C GLY A 345 -12.36 -0.72 -4.91
N CYS A 346 -11.90 0.17 -5.78
CA CYS A 346 -10.92 1.19 -5.41
C CYS A 346 -11.60 2.50 -4.97
N GLU A 347 -10.91 3.23 -4.09
CA GLU A 347 -11.28 4.56 -3.62
C GLU A 347 -10.19 5.57 -3.99
N ILE A 348 -10.53 6.58 -4.78
CA ILE A 348 -9.64 7.68 -5.16
C ILE A 348 -10.04 8.93 -4.39
N GLY A 349 -9.14 9.43 -3.53
CA GLY A 349 -9.32 10.67 -2.77
C GLY A 349 -9.49 11.90 -3.68
N GLN A 350 -9.88 13.03 -3.09
CA GLN A 350 -10.00 14.27 -3.85
C GLN A 350 -8.64 14.88 -4.24
N LEU A 351 -8.61 15.72 -5.30
CA LEU A 351 -7.40 16.41 -5.79
C LEU A 351 -6.28 15.46 -6.25
N VAL A 352 -6.58 14.20 -6.51
CA VAL A 352 -5.60 13.23 -7.02
C VAL A 352 -5.30 13.47 -8.49
N ASN A 353 -4.04 13.37 -8.85
CA ASN A 353 -3.57 13.40 -10.24
C ASN A 353 -2.96 12.03 -10.61
N VAL A 354 -3.56 11.34 -11.57
CA VAL A 354 -3.07 10.04 -12.07
C VAL A 354 -2.37 10.26 -13.40
N GLU A 355 -1.11 9.88 -13.48
CA GLU A 355 -0.30 9.99 -14.69
C GLU A 355 -0.71 8.97 -15.76
N LYS A 356 -0.11 9.10 -16.94
CA LYS A 356 -0.42 8.27 -18.12
C LYS A 356 -0.07 6.79 -17.89
N ASP A 357 -0.91 5.87 -18.43
CA ASP A 357 -0.69 4.43 -18.45
C ASP A 357 -0.55 3.76 -17.05
N VAL A 358 -1.13 4.37 -16.02
CA VAL A 358 -1.15 3.83 -14.66
C VAL A 358 -2.25 2.80 -14.50
N THR A 359 -1.90 1.64 -13.94
CA THR A 359 -2.84 0.58 -13.57
C THR A 359 -2.95 0.46 -12.05
N ILE A 360 -4.16 0.64 -11.52
CA ILE A 360 -4.47 0.49 -10.10
C ILE A 360 -5.25 -0.81 -9.92
N TRP A 361 -4.67 -1.77 -9.20
CA TRP A 361 -5.23 -3.10 -8.96
C TRP A 361 -6.38 -3.06 -7.95
N PRO A 362 -7.18 -4.15 -7.80
CA PRO A 362 -8.38 -4.14 -6.97
C PRO A 362 -8.15 -3.76 -5.50
N ASP A 363 -9.20 -3.20 -4.88
CA ASP A 363 -9.25 -2.89 -3.45
C ASP A 363 -8.14 -1.94 -2.98
N LYS A 364 -7.82 -0.92 -3.77
CA LYS A 364 -6.80 0.09 -3.43
C LYS A 364 -7.43 1.42 -3.00
N MET A 365 -6.77 2.05 -2.04
CA MET A 365 -7.10 3.40 -1.59
C MET A 365 -5.99 4.37 -2.00
N ILE A 366 -6.36 5.46 -2.68
CA ILE A 366 -5.45 6.55 -3.04
C ILE A 366 -5.78 7.75 -2.16
N GLU A 367 -4.82 8.16 -1.34
CA GLU A 367 -5.01 9.32 -0.46
C GLU A 367 -5.20 10.62 -1.26
N GLU A 368 -5.93 11.57 -0.65
CA GLU A 368 -6.19 12.87 -1.26
C GLU A 368 -4.91 13.63 -1.62
N ALA A 369 -4.97 14.46 -2.66
CA ALA A 369 -3.86 15.27 -3.18
C ALA A 369 -2.62 14.46 -3.61
N SER A 370 -2.74 13.15 -3.83
CA SER A 370 -1.64 12.30 -4.32
C SER A 370 -1.38 12.49 -5.81
N ILE A 371 -0.11 12.30 -6.22
CA ILE A 371 0.30 12.19 -7.61
C ILE A 371 0.71 10.74 -7.88
N VAL A 372 -0.14 9.98 -8.56
CA VAL A 372 0.09 8.57 -8.89
C VAL A 372 0.85 8.48 -10.19
N SER A 373 2.15 8.24 -10.12
CA SER A 373 3.06 8.21 -11.28
C SER A 373 3.42 6.80 -11.76
N HIS A 374 3.05 5.77 -11.01
CA HIS A 374 3.31 4.37 -11.36
C HIS A 374 2.17 3.46 -10.91
N SER A 375 2.08 2.27 -11.51
CA SER A 375 1.01 1.33 -11.22
C SER A 375 1.08 0.79 -9.80
N LEU A 376 -0.08 0.67 -9.14
CA LEU A 376 -0.24 0.15 -7.79
C LEU A 376 -0.75 -1.30 -7.87
N ILE A 377 0.17 -2.25 -7.79
CA ILE A 377 -0.12 -3.69 -7.88
C ILE A 377 -0.19 -4.31 -6.48
N LEU A 378 0.88 -4.14 -5.71
CA LEU A 378 1.00 -4.60 -4.32
C LEU A 378 0.69 -3.46 -3.35
N GLY A 379 0.40 -3.81 -2.08
CA GLY A 379 -0.03 -2.83 -1.09
C GLY A 379 -1.51 -2.47 -1.23
N SER A 380 -2.08 -1.91 -0.17
CA SER A 380 -3.49 -1.51 -0.12
C SER A 380 -3.70 0.00 -0.31
N ARG A 381 -2.64 0.81 -0.14
CA ARG A 381 -2.73 2.26 -0.06
C ARG A 381 -1.61 2.94 -0.84
N TYR A 382 -1.94 4.01 -1.54
CA TYR A 382 -0.97 4.93 -2.14
C TYR A 382 -0.93 6.22 -1.31
N LYS A 383 0.25 6.52 -0.74
CA LYS A 383 0.45 7.68 0.13
C LYS A 383 0.90 8.91 -0.67
N ASN A 384 0.43 10.08 -0.28
CA ASN A 384 0.87 11.36 -0.84
C ASN A 384 2.24 11.82 -0.28
N SER A 385 2.68 11.25 0.85
CA SER A 385 3.98 11.48 1.49
C SER A 385 4.61 10.15 1.88
N ILE A 386 5.92 10.02 1.67
CA ILE A 386 6.69 8.83 2.05
C ILE A 386 7.19 8.96 3.49
N PHE A 387 7.57 10.18 3.88
CA PHE A 387 8.15 10.45 5.19
C PHE A 387 7.12 10.85 6.23
N GLU A 388 7.20 10.22 7.37
CA GLU A 388 6.51 10.63 8.59
C GLU A 388 7.56 10.89 9.69
N ASN A 389 7.76 12.15 10.03
CA ASN A 389 8.69 12.59 11.08
C ASN A 389 10.12 12.00 10.93
N GLY A 390 10.67 12.08 9.71
CA GLY A 390 12.01 11.57 9.37
C GLY A 390 12.11 10.05 9.28
N MET A 391 10.98 9.36 9.22
CA MET A 391 10.88 7.92 9.05
C MET A 391 10.09 7.57 7.80
N VAL A 392 10.44 6.44 7.19
CA VAL A 392 9.65 5.78 6.15
C VAL A 392 9.22 4.42 6.70
N PHE A 393 7.96 4.08 6.61
CA PHE A 393 7.48 2.77 7.05
C PHE A 393 6.39 2.24 6.13
N GLY A 394 6.27 0.93 6.08
CA GLY A 394 5.28 0.23 5.28
C GLY A 394 5.38 -1.28 5.45
N GLN A 395 4.43 -1.99 4.89
CA GLN A 395 4.41 -3.44 4.90
C GLN A 395 5.63 -4.00 4.16
N SER A 396 6.42 -4.82 4.88
CA SER A 396 7.68 -5.38 4.38
C SER A 396 7.47 -6.24 3.15
N ASN A 397 8.29 -6.05 2.11
CA ASN A 397 8.24 -6.74 0.83
C ASN A 397 6.92 -6.58 0.04
N VAL A 398 6.10 -5.61 0.42
CA VAL A 398 4.87 -5.21 -0.26
C VAL A 398 4.94 -3.72 -0.56
N GLU A 399 4.76 -2.85 0.44
CA GLU A 399 4.91 -1.40 0.33
C GLU A 399 6.39 -0.99 0.35
N LEU A 400 7.16 -1.55 1.29
CA LEU A 400 8.62 -1.41 1.32
C LEU A 400 9.27 -2.62 0.65
N SER A 401 9.37 -2.57 -0.68
CA SER A 401 10.08 -3.55 -1.50
C SER A 401 11.57 -3.23 -1.61
N CYS A 402 12.37 -4.17 -2.10
CA CYS A 402 13.78 -3.92 -2.43
C CYS A 402 13.93 -2.82 -3.49
N GLU A 403 13.05 -2.76 -4.47
CA GLU A 403 13.03 -1.70 -5.49
C GLU A 403 12.80 -0.33 -4.85
N MET A 404 11.78 -0.20 -3.99
CA MET A 404 11.52 1.04 -3.27
C MET A 404 12.69 1.45 -2.39
N ALA A 405 13.30 0.51 -1.66
CA ALA A 405 14.45 0.79 -0.81
C ALA A 405 15.65 1.30 -1.62
N THR A 406 15.92 0.72 -2.81
CA THR A 406 17.00 1.18 -3.70
C THR A 406 16.72 2.59 -4.23
N LYS A 407 15.50 2.85 -4.75
CA LYS A 407 15.10 4.18 -5.23
C LYS A 407 15.14 5.24 -4.13
N LEU A 408 14.72 4.88 -2.92
CA LEU A 408 14.78 5.76 -1.77
C LEU A 408 16.21 6.11 -1.38
N ALA A 409 17.13 5.15 -1.46
CA ALA A 409 18.55 5.35 -1.23
C ALA A 409 19.20 6.24 -2.30
N GLU A 410 18.88 6.04 -3.58
CA GLU A 410 19.34 6.92 -4.67
C GLU A 410 18.82 8.36 -4.48
N ALA A 411 17.54 8.51 -4.10
CA ALA A 411 16.93 9.81 -3.83
C ALA A 411 17.58 10.52 -2.63
N PHE A 412 17.84 9.80 -1.54
CA PHE A 412 18.52 10.32 -0.36
C PHE A 412 19.98 10.64 -0.65
N GLY A 413 20.72 9.73 -1.26
CA GLY A 413 22.12 9.92 -1.65
C GLY A 413 22.31 11.11 -2.60
N ALA A 414 21.31 11.40 -3.46
CA ALA A 414 21.35 12.57 -4.33
C ALA A 414 21.33 13.92 -3.58
N GLN A 415 20.86 13.94 -2.32
CA GLN A 415 20.85 15.15 -1.47
C GLN A 415 22.18 15.35 -0.72
N LEU A 416 23.04 14.34 -0.70
CA LEU A 416 24.32 14.37 0.02
C LEU A 416 25.50 14.64 -0.94
N PRO A 417 26.60 15.26 -0.49
CA PRO A 417 27.79 15.41 -1.32
C PRO A 417 28.38 14.07 -1.75
N VAL A 418 28.92 13.98 -2.95
CA VAL A 418 29.62 12.77 -3.45
C VAL A 418 30.89 12.51 -2.62
N GLY A 419 31.15 11.25 -2.25
CA GLY A 419 32.25 10.86 -1.37
C GLY A 419 31.97 11.06 0.12
N SER A 420 30.73 11.41 0.47
CA SER A 420 30.32 11.48 1.87
C SER A 420 30.19 10.10 2.48
N LYS A 421 30.38 10.00 3.81
CA LYS A 421 30.21 8.76 4.56
C LYS A 421 28.88 8.76 5.33
N VAL A 422 28.13 7.67 5.19
CA VAL A 422 26.84 7.43 5.86
C VAL A 422 26.94 6.18 6.73
N LEU A 423 26.49 6.29 8.00
CA LEU A 423 26.38 5.16 8.90
C LEU A 423 25.08 4.42 8.66
N ILE A 424 25.11 3.08 8.54
CA ILE A 424 23.91 2.27 8.40
C ILE A 424 23.90 1.13 9.40
N SER A 425 22.79 0.96 10.13
CA SER A 425 22.57 -0.17 11.03
C SER A 425 21.17 -0.75 10.91
N ARG A 426 20.94 -1.87 11.57
CA ARG A 426 19.64 -2.56 11.57
C ARG A 426 19.38 -3.29 12.90
N ASP A 427 18.15 -3.72 13.08
CA ASP A 427 17.81 -4.79 14.03
C ASP A 427 18.07 -6.18 13.42
N TYR A 428 17.74 -7.27 14.14
CA TYR A 428 17.95 -8.65 13.67
C TYR A 428 16.88 -9.15 12.69
N HIS A 429 15.79 -8.41 12.49
CA HIS A 429 14.68 -8.85 11.67
C HIS A 429 15.08 -9.10 10.21
N LYS A 430 14.53 -10.18 9.61
CA LYS A 430 14.87 -10.59 8.23
C LYS A 430 14.54 -9.53 7.20
N SER A 431 13.40 -8.82 7.36
CA SER A 431 13.00 -7.74 6.45
C SER A 431 13.94 -6.54 6.54
N SER A 432 14.38 -6.15 7.76
CA SER A 432 15.36 -5.08 7.96
C SER A 432 16.69 -5.40 7.27
N ARG A 433 17.14 -6.67 7.37
CA ARG A 433 18.35 -7.15 6.69
C ARG A 433 18.23 -7.09 5.17
N MET A 434 17.10 -7.53 4.63
CA MET A 434 16.81 -7.51 3.19
C MET A 434 16.79 -6.09 2.65
N LEU A 435 16.01 -5.21 3.26
CA LEU A 435 15.85 -3.82 2.84
C LEU A 435 17.14 -3.00 2.98
N LYS A 436 17.91 -3.21 4.06
CA LYS A 436 19.23 -2.58 4.22
C LYS A 436 20.16 -2.94 3.06
N ARG A 437 20.23 -4.21 2.65
CA ARG A 437 21.07 -4.64 1.53
C ARG A 437 20.67 -3.99 0.21
N ALA A 438 19.38 -3.87 -0.06
CA ALA A 438 18.88 -3.17 -1.24
C ALA A 438 19.22 -1.67 -1.21
N PHE A 439 19.07 -1.05 -0.04
CA PHE A 439 19.35 0.36 0.19
C PHE A 439 20.84 0.71 -0.01
N LEU A 440 21.75 -0.16 0.44
CA LEU A 440 23.20 0.00 0.25
C LEU A 440 23.53 0.23 -1.23
N GLY A 441 23.02 -0.61 -2.14
CA GLY A 441 23.28 -0.47 -3.58
C GLY A 441 22.87 0.89 -4.14
N GLY A 442 21.75 1.45 -3.68
CA GLY A 442 21.29 2.78 -4.10
C GLY A 442 22.21 3.92 -3.63
N LEU A 443 22.72 3.86 -2.39
CA LEU A 443 23.71 4.85 -1.91
C LEU A 443 25.02 4.80 -2.68
N LEU A 444 25.55 3.58 -2.93
CA LEU A 444 26.78 3.41 -3.70
C LEU A 444 26.64 3.98 -5.12
N SER A 445 25.49 3.73 -5.77
CA SER A 445 25.16 4.29 -7.09
C SER A 445 25.17 5.81 -7.11
N ALA A 446 24.78 6.45 -5.99
CA ALA A 446 24.81 7.90 -5.82
C ALA A 446 26.20 8.45 -5.45
N GLY A 447 27.22 7.60 -5.31
CA GLY A 447 28.59 7.98 -4.96
C GLY A 447 28.80 8.27 -3.46
N ILE A 448 28.07 7.54 -2.59
CA ILE A 448 28.13 7.69 -1.13
C ILE A 448 28.84 6.47 -0.56
N ASP A 449 29.86 6.73 0.29
CA ASP A 449 30.53 5.67 1.05
C ASP A 449 29.68 5.27 2.25
N VAL A 450 29.64 3.99 2.54
CA VAL A 450 28.80 3.45 3.60
C VAL A 450 29.65 2.71 4.64
N ILE A 451 29.45 3.07 5.90
CA ILE A 451 29.96 2.31 7.03
C ILE A 451 28.83 1.40 7.48
N ASP A 452 29.02 0.11 7.25
CA ASP A 452 28.00 -0.92 7.47
C ASP A 452 28.10 -1.50 8.88
N TYR A 453 27.30 -0.94 9.82
CA TYR A 453 27.16 -1.49 11.16
C TYR A 453 26.27 -2.72 11.16
N SER A 454 26.59 -3.63 12.08
CA SER A 454 25.85 -4.86 12.31
C SER A 454 24.45 -4.62 12.93
N GLY A 455 23.94 -5.59 13.64
CA GLY A 455 22.71 -5.46 14.42
C GLY A 455 23.01 -4.77 15.76
N ILE A 456 22.76 -3.47 15.85
CA ILE A 456 22.96 -2.63 17.05
C ILE A 456 21.75 -1.75 17.35
N PRO A 457 21.56 -1.34 18.62
CA PRO A 457 20.56 -0.33 18.98
C PRO A 457 20.80 0.99 18.23
N SER A 458 19.71 1.65 17.83
CA SER A 458 19.82 2.96 17.15
C SER A 458 20.51 4.04 18.00
N ALA A 459 20.51 3.90 19.32
CA ALA A 459 21.22 4.79 20.23
C ALA A 459 22.72 4.80 19.97
N ILE A 460 23.32 3.64 19.74
CA ILE A 460 24.76 3.50 19.45
C ILE A 460 25.10 4.10 18.09
N LEU A 461 24.34 3.81 17.04
CA LEU A 461 24.52 4.47 15.74
C LEU A 461 24.51 5.99 15.88
N ARG A 462 23.57 6.51 16.67
CA ARG A 462 23.40 7.97 16.88
C ARG A 462 24.52 8.58 17.72
N CYS A 463 25.02 7.86 18.72
CA CYS A 463 26.20 8.26 19.49
C CYS A 463 27.41 8.39 18.57
N ASN A 464 27.72 7.36 17.78
CA ASN A 464 28.83 7.39 16.83
C ASN A 464 28.68 8.48 15.76
N LEU A 465 27.45 8.71 15.28
CA LEU A 465 27.16 9.78 14.31
C LEU A 465 27.45 11.19 14.90
N SER A 466 27.11 11.44 16.15
CA SER A 466 27.34 12.72 16.79
C SER A 466 28.81 12.95 17.22
N SER A 467 29.54 11.86 17.51
CA SER A 467 30.93 11.92 18.00
C SER A 467 31.95 12.04 16.87
N HIS A 468 31.63 11.57 15.66
CA HIS A 468 32.56 11.54 14.53
C HIS A 468 32.07 12.43 13.38
N LYS A 469 32.68 13.60 13.22
CA LYS A 469 32.32 14.62 12.22
C LYS A 469 32.51 14.21 10.76
N GLU A 470 33.12 13.08 10.49
CA GLU A 470 33.26 12.53 9.13
C GLU A 470 31.94 11.94 8.62
N PHE A 471 31.01 11.59 9.48
CA PHE A 471 29.71 11.05 9.14
C PHE A 471 28.68 12.19 9.02
N ILE A 472 28.03 12.27 7.86
CA ILE A 472 27.08 13.35 7.60
C ILE A 472 25.62 12.91 7.74
N ALA A 473 25.37 11.62 7.82
CA ALA A 473 24.02 11.06 7.98
C ALA A 473 24.06 9.64 8.52
N GLY A 474 22.94 9.21 9.07
CA GLY A 474 22.75 7.84 9.55
C GLY A 474 21.41 7.28 9.10
N VAL A 475 21.32 5.97 8.88
CA VAL A 475 20.07 5.27 8.54
C VAL A 475 19.95 4.00 9.36
N HIS A 476 18.80 3.81 10.02
CA HIS A 476 18.53 2.64 10.84
C HIS A 476 17.27 1.90 10.38
N PHE A 477 17.38 0.59 10.18
CA PHE A 477 16.30 -0.29 9.76
C PHE A 477 15.80 -1.11 10.94
N ARG A 478 14.50 -1.10 11.18
CA ARG A 478 13.90 -1.87 12.26
C ARG A 478 12.48 -2.33 11.94
N GLN A 479 12.04 -3.37 12.61
CA GLN A 479 10.63 -3.77 12.61
C GLN A 479 9.77 -2.73 13.35
N LYS A 480 8.51 -2.57 12.95
CA LYS A 480 7.55 -1.75 13.68
C LYS A 480 7.03 -2.52 14.91
N ILE A 481 7.03 -1.88 16.08
CA ILE A 481 6.71 -2.54 17.37
C ILE A 481 5.30 -3.14 17.37
N ASP A 482 4.31 -2.37 16.93
CA ASP A 482 2.89 -2.76 17.04
C ASP A 482 2.40 -3.55 15.82
N ASP A 483 3.24 -3.69 14.80
CA ASP A 483 2.91 -4.35 13.53
C ASP A 483 4.16 -5.06 12.98
N PRO A 484 4.36 -6.34 13.27
CA PRO A 484 5.53 -7.10 12.84
C PRO A 484 5.60 -7.33 11.33
N THR A 485 4.54 -7.05 10.59
CA THR A 485 4.55 -7.13 9.12
C THR A 485 5.22 -5.91 8.48
N CYS A 486 5.40 -4.82 9.24
CA CYS A 486 5.92 -3.56 8.78
C CYS A 486 7.38 -3.33 9.19
N THR A 487 8.17 -2.74 8.29
CA THR A 487 9.52 -2.23 8.56
C THR A 487 9.50 -0.70 8.64
N VAL A 488 10.36 -0.15 9.48
CA VAL A 488 10.61 1.29 9.62
C VAL A 488 12.05 1.59 9.25
N ILE A 489 12.26 2.56 8.38
CA ILE A 489 13.56 3.12 8.01
C ILE A 489 13.64 4.51 8.61
N THR A 490 14.57 4.75 9.51
CA THR A 490 14.75 6.06 10.17
C THR A 490 16.01 6.74 9.64
N PHE A 491 15.88 8.00 9.24
CA PHE A 491 16.97 8.81 8.71
C PHE A 491 17.42 9.84 9.74
N PHE A 492 18.72 9.96 9.91
CA PHE A 492 19.35 10.90 10.84
C PHE A 492 20.29 11.84 10.09
N ASN A 493 20.39 13.08 10.57
CA ASN A 493 21.36 14.06 10.13
C ASN A 493 22.69 13.93 10.90
N GLU A 494 23.66 14.77 10.62
CA GLU A 494 24.97 14.85 11.27
C GLU A 494 24.93 15.08 12.80
N ASP A 495 23.88 15.71 13.29
CA ASP A 495 23.62 15.93 14.72
C ASP A 495 22.92 14.74 15.39
N ALA A 496 22.83 13.60 14.74
CA ALA A 496 22.10 12.41 15.19
C ALA A 496 20.60 12.64 15.48
N LEU A 497 20.03 13.73 14.99
CA LEU A 497 18.58 13.99 15.01
C LEU A 497 17.91 13.43 13.75
N ARG A 498 16.63 13.11 13.83
CA ARG A 498 15.89 12.75 12.62
C ARG A 498 15.93 13.88 11.62
N ILE A 499 15.99 13.54 10.31
CA ILE A 499 15.91 14.55 9.26
C ILE A 499 14.61 15.34 9.39
N ASN A 500 14.70 16.64 9.18
CA ASN A 500 13.56 17.54 9.25
C ASN A 500 12.68 17.46 8.01
N SER A 501 11.51 18.10 8.05
CA SER A 501 10.54 18.09 6.96
C SER A 501 11.06 18.72 5.66
N GLU A 502 12.03 19.62 5.72
CA GLU A 502 12.62 20.24 4.52
C GLU A 502 13.47 19.23 3.73
N VAL A 503 14.34 18.49 4.44
CA VAL A 503 15.17 17.44 3.84
C VAL A 503 14.29 16.30 3.33
N ALA A 504 13.31 15.87 4.14
CA ALA A 504 12.35 14.82 3.77
C ALA A 504 11.64 15.17 2.44
N LYS A 505 11.12 16.40 2.29
CA LYS A 505 10.47 16.86 1.05
C LYS A 505 11.42 16.90 -0.16
N LYS A 506 12.71 17.22 0.04
CA LYS A 506 13.69 17.17 -1.06
C LYS A 506 13.92 15.74 -1.53
N VAL A 507 14.02 14.78 -0.61
CA VAL A 507 14.14 13.35 -0.91
C VAL A 507 12.87 12.83 -1.62
N GLU A 508 11.68 13.15 -1.12
CA GLU A 508 10.40 12.79 -1.75
C GLU A 508 10.29 13.33 -3.18
N LYS A 509 10.65 14.59 -3.37
CA LYS A 509 10.65 15.20 -4.70
C LYS A 509 11.58 14.48 -5.66
N ALA A 510 12.78 14.09 -5.21
CA ALA A 510 13.73 13.31 -6.01
C ALA A 510 13.19 11.90 -6.30
N PHE A 511 12.58 11.26 -5.31
CA PHE A 511 11.98 9.94 -5.41
C PHE A 511 10.83 9.90 -6.44
N PHE A 512 9.82 10.78 -6.30
CA PHE A 512 8.67 10.80 -7.20
C PHE A 512 8.99 11.26 -8.63
N LYS A 513 10.03 12.09 -8.80
CA LYS A 513 10.49 12.51 -10.13
C LYS A 513 11.52 11.57 -10.74
N GLU A 514 11.91 10.53 -10.02
CA GLU A 514 13.02 9.64 -10.38
C GLU A 514 14.30 10.42 -10.76
N SER A 515 14.49 11.60 -10.15
CA SER A 515 15.64 12.48 -10.41
C SER A 515 16.81 12.06 -9.52
N PHE A 516 17.36 10.89 -9.81
CA PHE A 516 18.47 10.31 -9.09
C PHE A 516 19.81 10.75 -9.65
N ARG A 517 20.77 10.99 -8.74
CA ARG A 517 22.16 11.12 -9.14
C ARG A 517 22.77 9.73 -9.25
N ARG A 518 23.29 9.41 -10.43
CA ARG A 518 24.13 8.24 -10.68
C ARG A 518 25.50 8.72 -11.09
N VAL A 519 26.53 8.31 -10.37
CA VAL A 519 27.91 8.74 -10.63
C VAL A 519 28.56 7.86 -11.70
N ASP A 520 29.66 8.36 -12.28
CA ASP A 520 30.51 7.55 -13.14
C ASP A 520 31.10 6.35 -12.37
N TYR A 521 31.39 5.23 -13.07
CA TYR A 521 31.89 3.99 -12.47
C TYR A 521 33.10 4.18 -11.56
N SER A 522 33.95 5.17 -11.83
CA SER A 522 35.16 5.48 -11.03
C SER A 522 34.85 6.21 -9.71
N ARG A 523 33.59 6.66 -9.52
CA ARG A 523 33.13 7.43 -8.34
C ARG A 523 32.03 6.70 -7.57
N ILE A 524 31.78 5.42 -7.91
CA ILE A 524 30.85 4.58 -7.13
C ILE A 524 31.39 4.47 -5.71
N GLY A 525 30.51 4.64 -4.72
CA GLY A 525 30.84 4.56 -3.31
C GLY A 525 31.29 3.16 -2.89
N GLN A 526 31.90 3.09 -1.72
CA GLN A 526 32.43 1.84 -1.14
C GLN A 526 31.69 1.47 0.15
N ILE A 527 31.64 0.18 0.44
CA ILE A 527 31.17 -0.33 1.73
C ILE A 527 32.38 -0.62 2.60
N HIS A 528 32.38 -0.08 3.81
CA HIS A 528 33.35 -0.37 4.85
C HIS A 528 32.62 -1.14 5.95
N GLU A 529 32.96 -2.40 6.11
CA GLU A 529 32.45 -3.22 7.22
C GLU A 529 33.14 -2.77 8.51
N SER A 530 32.37 -2.58 9.57
CA SER A 530 32.87 -2.23 10.88
C SER A 530 33.06 -3.48 11.73
N ASP A 531 34.03 -3.46 12.63
CA ASP A 531 34.17 -4.48 13.66
C ASP A 531 33.10 -4.25 14.75
N HIS A 532 32.37 -5.30 15.10
CA HIS A 532 31.29 -5.23 16.07
C HIS A 532 31.73 -4.67 17.42
N GLU A 533 32.90 -5.02 17.91
CA GLU A 533 33.44 -4.51 19.16
C GLU A 533 33.73 -3.00 19.08
N GLN A 534 34.23 -2.51 17.95
CA GLN A 534 34.51 -1.10 17.75
C GLN A 534 33.23 -0.24 17.64
N GLU A 535 32.12 -0.83 17.18
CA GLU A 535 30.84 -0.12 17.02
C GLU A 535 30.31 0.43 18.34
N TYR A 536 30.57 -0.22 19.49
CA TYR A 536 30.03 0.19 20.79
C TYR A 536 31.09 0.63 21.81
N THR A 537 32.40 0.49 21.50
CA THR A 537 33.47 0.90 22.43
C THR A 537 33.36 2.36 22.83
N ALA A 538 33.22 3.28 21.87
CA ALA A 538 33.08 4.71 22.16
C ALA A 538 31.80 5.01 22.98
N TYR A 539 30.72 4.30 22.72
CA TYR A 539 29.47 4.42 23.47
C TYR A 539 29.64 3.98 24.93
N LYS A 540 30.35 2.89 25.16
CA LYS A 540 30.64 2.37 26.49
C LYS A 540 31.56 3.30 27.29
N GLU A 541 32.64 3.76 26.68
CA GLU A 541 33.60 4.71 27.29
C GLU A 541 32.90 6.01 27.69
N GLU A 542 31.99 6.52 26.86
CA GLU A 542 31.21 7.74 27.16
C GLU A 542 30.30 7.52 28.38
N ILE A 543 29.58 6.38 28.45
CA ILE A 543 28.75 6.03 29.62
C ILE A 543 29.61 5.93 30.89
N GLU A 544 30.71 5.19 30.83
CA GLU A 544 31.61 5.01 31.97
C GLU A 544 32.19 6.33 32.47
N SER A 545 32.47 7.27 31.57
CA SER A 545 33.01 8.60 31.93
C SER A 545 32.02 9.46 32.73
N LEU A 546 30.72 9.24 32.55
CA LEU A 546 29.65 10.01 33.20
C LEU A 546 29.13 9.39 34.50
N LEU A 547 29.53 8.15 34.80
CA LEU A 547 29.17 7.44 36.02
C LEU A 547 30.25 7.61 37.10
N GLU A 548 29.83 7.71 38.34
CA GLU A 548 30.78 7.72 39.48
C GLU A 548 31.43 6.30 39.60
N ALA A 549 32.73 6.25 39.51
CA ALA A 549 33.50 5.03 39.54
C ALA A 549 33.20 4.18 40.80
N ASN A 550 32.95 2.90 40.62
CA ASN A 550 32.65 1.90 41.64
C ASN A 550 31.39 2.18 42.51
N MET A 551 30.53 3.12 42.13
CA MET A 551 29.34 3.45 42.93
C MET A 551 28.41 2.21 43.09
N PHE A 552 28.13 1.51 42.00
CA PHE A 552 27.20 0.38 41.98
C PHE A 552 27.70 -0.82 42.80
N SER A 553 28.98 -1.16 42.67
CA SER A 553 29.58 -2.25 43.43
C SER A 553 29.76 -1.92 44.94
N CYS A 554 30.07 -0.66 45.27
CA CYS A 554 30.27 -0.25 46.66
C CYS A 554 28.98 -0.14 47.47
N LEU A 555 27.85 0.22 46.85
CA LEU A 555 26.57 0.42 47.52
C LEU A 555 25.66 -0.82 47.50
N GLY A 556 26.06 -1.90 46.84
CA GLY A 556 25.35 -3.20 46.84
C GLY A 556 23.94 -3.14 46.21
N CYS A 557 23.75 -2.30 45.18
CA CYS A 557 22.49 -2.16 44.48
C CYS A 557 22.19 -3.41 43.66
N ARG A 558 20.96 -3.91 43.76
CA ARG A 558 20.49 -5.10 43.02
C ARG A 558 19.24 -4.79 42.19
N VAL A 559 19.26 -5.08 40.91
CA VAL A 559 18.17 -4.72 40.03
C VAL A 559 17.74 -5.87 39.14
N ALA A 560 16.48 -5.82 38.66
CA ALA A 560 16.00 -6.62 37.57
C ALA A 560 16.02 -5.81 36.27
N VAL A 561 16.55 -6.36 35.18
CA VAL A 561 16.59 -5.68 33.88
C VAL A 561 16.03 -6.59 32.80
N ASP A 562 14.99 -6.16 32.13
CA ASP A 562 14.41 -6.88 31.01
C ASP A 562 14.78 -6.21 29.69
N MET A 563 15.48 -6.93 28.82
CA MET A 563 15.88 -6.48 27.49
C MET A 563 14.78 -6.64 26.44
N MET A 564 13.62 -7.21 26.81
CA MET A 564 12.46 -7.39 25.95
C MET A 564 12.81 -8.05 24.61
N HIS A 565 13.75 -8.99 24.59
CA HIS A 565 14.32 -9.60 23.36
C HIS A 565 14.82 -8.61 22.31
N GLY A 566 15.12 -7.38 22.73
CA GLY A 566 15.54 -6.28 21.86
C GLY A 566 17.04 -6.20 21.66
N MET A 567 17.45 -5.20 20.90
CA MET A 567 18.84 -4.97 20.52
C MET A 567 19.74 -4.58 21.70
N ALA A 568 19.19 -4.02 22.79
CA ALA A 568 19.97 -3.75 24.00
C ALA A 568 20.62 -5.00 24.60
N ALA A 569 20.07 -6.18 24.33
CA ALA A 569 20.61 -7.47 24.79
C ALA A 569 22.01 -7.80 24.26
N GLU A 570 22.46 -7.16 23.19
CA GLU A 570 23.78 -7.37 22.60
C GLU A 570 24.91 -6.57 23.30
N VAL A 571 24.56 -5.49 23.99
CA VAL A 571 25.56 -4.53 24.47
C VAL A 571 25.39 -4.24 25.96
N PHE A 572 24.15 -4.10 26.43
CA PHE A 572 23.91 -3.64 27.80
C PHE A 572 24.34 -4.60 28.90
N PRO A 573 24.28 -5.96 28.71
CA PRO A 573 24.82 -6.89 29.70
C PRO A 573 26.30 -6.67 30.00
N ASP A 574 27.13 -6.39 28.99
CA ASP A 574 28.56 -6.14 29.17
C ASP A 574 28.79 -4.83 29.96
N ILE A 575 28.06 -3.78 29.63
CA ILE A 575 28.11 -2.51 30.37
C ILE A 575 27.74 -2.71 31.83
N LEU A 576 26.65 -3.43 32.13
CA LEU A 576 26.22 -3.71 33.51
C LEU A 576 27.26 -4.50 34.31
N ASN A 577 27.94 -5.46 33.67
CA ASN A 577 28.99 -6.24 34.27
C ASN A 577 30.24 -5.39 34.57
N ASP A 578 30.66 -4.53 33.62
CA ASP A 578 31.87 -3.70 33.76
C ASP A 578 31.74 -2.65 34.84
N ILE A 579 30.57 -2.05 35.01
CA ILE A 579 30.27 -1.12 36.10
C ILE A 579 30.04 -1.82 37.47
N GLY A 580 30.03 -3.15 37.52
CA GLY A 580 29.85 -3.97 38.71
C GLY A 580 28.47 -3.91 39.33
N LEU A 581 27.40 -3.72 38.52
CA LEU A 581 26.02 -3.69 38.99
C LEU A 581 25.49 -5.13 39.14
N GLU A 582 25.07 -5.52 40.35
CA GLU A 582 24.40 -6.81 40.57
C GLU A 582 23.01 -6.80 39.93
N ASN A 583 22.79 -7.66 38.94
CA ASN A 583 21.59 -7.62 38.16
C ASN A 583 21.02 -8.99 37.85
N ILE A 584 19.71 -9.08 37.65
CA ILE A 584 18.99 -10.25 37.13
C ILE A 584 18.43 -9.86 35.77
N MET A 585 18.88 -10.55 34.73
CA MET A 585 18.48 -10.24 33.35
C MET A 585 17.34 -11.13 32.90
N PHE A 586 16.35 -10.50 32.28
CA PHE A 586 15.25 -11.16 31.60
C PHE A 586 15.34 -10.91 30.11
N ASN A 587 14.94 -11.91 29.30
CA ASN A 587 14.84 -11.78 27.84
C ASN A 587 16.10 -11.18 27.18
N ALA A 588 17.28 -11.52 27.74
CA ALA A 588 18.58 -10.95 27.37
C ALA A 588 19.20 -11.59 26.13
N TYR A 589 18.39 -11.83 25.11
CA TYR A 589 18.80 -12.27 23.78
C TYR A 589 17.77 -11.81 22.72
N PRO A 590 18.20 -11.38 21.52
CA PRO A 590 17.30 -10.97 20.47
C PRO A 590 16.44 -12.14 19.96
N ASN A 591 15.12 -11.91 19.82
CA ASN A 591 14.18 -12.91 19.32
C ASN A 591 13.03 -12.30 18.53
N GLU A 592 13.08 -12.43 17.18
CA GLU A 592 12.07 -11.86 16.27
C GLU A 592 10.66 -12.40 16.54
N GLN A 593 10.50 -13.66 16.89
CA GLN A 593 9.19 -14.30 17.08
C GLN A 593 8.50 -13.78 18.34
N ARG A 594 9.25 -13.53 19.41
CA ARG A 594 8.75 -12.99 20.66
C ARG A 594 8.32 -11.52 20.51
N LEU A 595 9.03 -10.76 19.70
CA LEU A 595 8.70 -9.36 19.40
C LEU A 595 7.43 -9.19 18.56
N ALA A 596 6.94 -10.24 17.89
CA ALA A 596 5.71 -10.20 17.10
C ALA A 596 4.45 -9.86 17.94
N ASN A 597 4.49 -10.06 19.26
CA ASN A 597 3.38 -9.71 20.17
C ASN A 597 3.90 -8.97 21.40
N ILE A 598 4.30 -7.74 21.22
CA ILE A 598 4.91 -6.90 22.24
C ILE A 598 3.98 -6.66 23.45
N SER A 599 2.67 -6.53 23.24
CA SER A 599 1.71 -6.29 24.33
C SER A 599 1.64 -7.47 25.29
N SER A 600 1.61 -8.70 24.77
CA SER A 600 1.62 -9.91 25.57
C SER A 600 2.97 -10.08 26.28
N LEU A 601 4.07 -9.81 25.59
CA LEU A 601 5.41 -9.84 26.16
C LEU A 601 5.56 -8.85 27.30
N THR A 602 5.13 -7.60 27.15
CA THR A 602 5.18 -6.57 28.20
C THR A 602 4.39 -6.99 29.44
N LYS A 603 3.21 -7.57 29.26
CA LYS A 603 2.40 -8.05 30.39
C LYS A 603 3.09 -9.19 31.14
N GLN A 604 3.60 -10.20 30.42
CA GLN A 604 4.31 -11.32 31.04
C GLN A 604 5.58 -10.85 31.74
N SER A 605 6.40 -10.02 31.09
CA SER A 605 7.62 -9.45 31.69
C SER A 605 7.33 -8.66 32.97
N ASN A 606 6.25 -7.89 33.01
CA ASN A 606 5.84 -7.18 34.22
C ASN A 606 5.49 -8.13 35.37
N GLU A 607 4.73 -9.20 35.10
CA GLU A 607 4.35 -10.20 36.12
C GLU A 607 5.57 -10.94 36.65
N ASP A 608 6.47 -11.38 35.77
CA ASP A 608 7.68 -12.11 36.13
C ASP A 608 8.66 -11.22 36.93
N MET A 609 8.95 -10.02 36.46
CA MET A 609 9.81 -9.06 37.14
C MET A 609 9.26 -8.63 38.50
N SER A 610 7.95 -8.35 38.60
CA SER A 610 7.29 -7.98 39.85
C SER A 610 7.47 -9.07 40.91
N SER A 611 7.30 -10.33 40.49
CA SER A 611 7.46 -11.50 41.38
C SER A 611 8.91 -11.65 41.86
N VAL A 612 9.88 -11.49 40.97
CA VAL A 612 11.33 -11.62 41.27
C VAL A 612 11.81 -10.45 42.14
N ILE A 613 11.41 -9.22 41.84
CA ILE A 613 11.75 -8.02 42.63
C ILE A 613 11.28 -8.21 44.08
N THR A 614 10.05 -8.65 44.27
CA THR A 614 9.46 -8.83 45.58
C THR A 614 10.12 -9.98 46.35
N ALA A 615 10.32 -11.15 45.68
CA ALA A 615 10.90 -12.33 46.29
C ALA A 615 12.37 -12.12 46.72
N LEU A 616 13.16 -11.46 45.91
CA LEU A 616 14.59 -11.23 46.14
C LEU A 616 14.90 -9.87 46.78
N LYS A 617 13.88 -9.07 47.01
CA LYS A 617 14.00 -7.70 47.57
C LYS A 617 14.99 -6.84 46.77
N LEU A 618 14.79 -6.77 45.47
CA LEU A 618 15.58 -5.93 44.59
C LEU A 618 15.19 -4.46 44.76
N ASP A 619 16.11 -3.57 44.43
CA ASP A 619 15.92 -2.11 44.61
C ASP A 619 15.04 -1.48 43.53
N ALA A 620 15.04 -2.04 42.32
CA ALA A 620 14.24 -1.57 41.20
C ALA A 620 14.16 -2.61 40.07
N GLY A 621 13.26 -2.39 39.12
CA GLY A 621 13.20 -3.08 37.84
C GLY A 621 13.11 -2.13 36.66
N PHE A 622 13.71 -2.51 35.54
CA PHE A 622 13.74 -1.72 34.31
C PHE A 622 13.43 -2.59 33.10
N MET A 623 12.42 -2.22 32.31
CA MET A 623 12.12 -2.87 31.05
C MET A 623 12.52 -1.96 29.89
N LEU A 624 13.53 -2.37 29.13
CA LEU A 624 14.03 -1.64 27.97
C LEU A 624 13.29 -2.09 26.73
N TYR A 625 12.53 -1.19 26.11
CA TYR A 625 11.86 -1.52 24.86
C TYR A 625 12.85 -1.88 23.75
N PRO A 626 12.46 -2.73 22.78
CA PRO A 626 13.40 -3.43 21.89
C PRO A 626 14.43 -2.57 21.14
N TYR A 627 14.13 -1.28 20.94
CA TYR A 627 15.04 -0.36 20.21
C TYR A 627 15.84 0.57 21.11
N GLY A 628 15.82 0.33 22.46
CA GLY A 628 16.62 1.10 23.38
C GLY A 628 16.20 2.58 23.54
N GLN A 629 14.97 2.96 23.23
CA GLN A 629 14.51 4.36 23.28
C GLN A 629 13.47 4.64 24.37
N ARG A 630 12.81 3.62 24.87
CA ARG A 630 11.76 3.72 25.88
C ARG A 630 12.07 2.80 27.05
N LEU A 631 11.71 3.26 28.23
CA LEU A 631 11.94 2.61 29.50
C LEU A 631 10.64 2.55 30.29
N ASP A 632 10.28 1.38 30.81
CA ASP A 632 9.28 1.22 31.84
C ASP A 632 9.97 0.82 33.16
N ILE A 633 9.50 1.36 34.28
CA ILE A 633 10.18 1.30 35.59
C ILE A 633 9.29 0.57 36.58
N LEU A 634 9.85 -0.37 37.36
CA LEU A 634 9.21 -1.03 38.47
C LEU A 634 9.87 -0.61 39.78
N SER A 635 9.05 -0.36 40.80
CA SER A 635 9.56 -0.02 42.12
C SER A 635 10.14 -1.23 42.87
N ASP A 636 10.81 -0.97 44.01
CA ASP A 636 11.28 -1.95 44.98
C ASP A 636 10.15 -2.81 45.58
N LYS A 637 8.88 -2.43 45.42
CA LYS A 637 7.69 -3.20 45.76
C LYS A 637 7.13 -4.01 44.58
N GLY A 638 7.80 -4.06 43.44
CA GLY A 638 7.35 -4.74 42.20
C GLY A 638 6.20 -4.05 41.48
N ARG A 639 5.85 -2.81 41.82
CA ARG A 639 4.78 -2.05 41.17
C ARG A 639 5.34 -1.40 39.88
N LEU A 640 4.73 -1.70 38.74
CA LEU A 640 4.99 -0.97 37.51
C LEU A 640 4.47 0.47 37.62
N LEU A 641 5.33 1.45 37.33
CA LEU A 641 4.98 2.86 37.32
C LEU A 641 4.18 3.21 36.08
N GLY A 642 3.14 4.03 36.25
CA GLY A 642 2.49 4.70 35.11
C GLY A 642 3.49 5.59 34.39
N LYS A 643 3.23 5.86 33.11
CA LYS A 643 4.18 6.66 32.29
C LYS A 643 4.38 8.07 32.83
N GLN A 644 3.32 8.73 33.29
CA GLN A 644 3.39 10.04 33.90
C GLN A 644 3.99 9.97 35.33
N ASP A 645 3.69 8.88 36.08
CA ASP A 645 4.33 8.65 37.39
C ASP A 645 5.86 8.51 37.23
N SER A 646 6.31 7.74 36.24
CA SER A 646 7.74 7.58 35.89
C SER A 646 8.41 8.92 35.60
N LEU A 647 7.73 9.79 34.83
CA LEU A 647 8.23 11.16 34.58
C LEU A 647 8.43 11.93 35.88
N HIS A 648 7.40 11.98 36.73
CA HIS A 648 7.45 12.77 37.97
C HIS A 648 8.43 12.20 39.01
N VAL A 649 8.61 10.87 39.03
CA VAL A 649 9.66 10.22 39.85
C VAL A 649 11.03 10.65 39.38
N VAL A 650 11.32 10.66 38.07
CA VAL A 650 12.61 11.13 37.52
C VAL A 650 12.81 12.63 37.80
N LEU A 651 11.77 13.45 37.65
CA LEU A 651 11.84 14.87 38.02
C LEU A 651 12.11 15.07 39.51
N SER A 652 11.51 14.26 40.38
CA SER A 652 11.75 14.29 41.83
C SER A 652 13.20 13.96 42.17
N LEU A 653 13.83 12.99 41.49
CA LEU A 653 15.24 12.65 41.64
C LEU A 653 16.14 13.79 41.20
N LEU A 654 15.85 14.39 40.04
CA LEU A 654 16.59 15.54 39.52
C LEU A 654 16.46 16.77 40.41
N ASN A 655 15.28 17.02 40.99
CA ASN A 655 15.08 18.11 41.91
C ASN A 655 15.91 17.96 43.20
N ARG A 656 16.02 16.72 43.72
CA ARG A 656 16.89 16.41 44.85
C ARG A 656 18.38 16.58 44.50
N GLU A 657 18.78 16.12 43.31
CA GLU A 657 20.17 16.29 42.84
C GLU A 657 20.51 17.79 42.70
N ALA A 658 19.66 18.58 42.06
CA ALA A 658 19.79 20.00 41.88
C ALA A 658 19.87 20.74 43.23
N GLY A 659 19.02 20.40 44.18
CA GLY A 659 19.03 20.95 45.53
C GLY A 659 20.32 20.64 46.30
N ALA A 660 20.83 19.41 46.21
CA ALA A 660 22.09 19.00 46.82
C ALA A 660 23.29 19.68 46.21
N GLU A 661 23.27 19.99 44.91
CA GLU A 661 24.29 20.70 44.16
C GLU A 661 24.19 22.24 44.31
N GLY A 662 23.06 22.75 44.82
CA GLY A 662 22.81 24.20 44.94
C GLY A 662 22.60 24.89 43.59
N VAL A 663 22.13 24.15 42.58
CA VAL A 663 21.91 24.64 41.21
C VAL A 663 20.44 24.49 40.81
N SER A 664 20.05 25.12 39.71
CA SER A 664 18.74 24.93 39.11
C SER A 664 18.90 24.22 37.76
N LYS A 665 18.17 23.10 37.54
CA LYS A 665 18.23 22.35 36.30
C LYS A 665 17.08 22.75 35.37
N ARG A 666 17.38 22.84 34.09
CA ARG A 666 16.40 23.19 33.03
C ARG A 666 15.83 21.94 32.40
N ILE A 667 14.51 21.83 32.42
CA ILE A 667 13.78 20.67 31.94
C ILE A 667 12.85 21.09 30.80
N PHE A 668 12.84 20.35 29.69
CA PHE A 668 11.84 20.52 28.64
C PHE A 668 10.82 19.39 28.65
N LEU A 669 9.53 19.77 28.67
CA LEU A 669 8.41 18.86 28.57
C LEU A 669 7.46 19.28 27.41
N PRO A 670 6.82 18.35 26.73
CA PRO A 670 5.77 18.70 25.75
C PRO A 670 4.52 19.24 26.43
N ALA A 671 3.68 19.94 25.68
CA ALA A 671 2.45 20.54 26.18
C ALA A 671 1.46 19.51 26.79
N TRP A 672 1.53 18.25 26.35
CA TRP A 672 0.68 17.15 26.82
C TRP A 672 1.16 16.45 28.11
N ALA A 673 2.39 16.67 28.56
CA ALA A 673 2.86 16.07 29.79
C ALA A 673 2.05 16.57 31.00
N ALA A 674 1.79 15.68 31.96
CA ALA A 674 0.99 16.02 33.14
C ALA A 674 1.61 17.13 34.00
N ASP A 675 0.74 17.93 34.64
CA ASP A 675 1.07 19.03 35.56
C ASP A 675 0.62 18.65 36.97
N ILE A 676 1.46 17.96 37.75
CA ILE A 676 1.02 17.44 39.07
C ILE A 676 1.84 17.96 40.28
N VAL A 677 3.08 18.38 40.07
CA VAL A 677 3.97 18.85 41.13
C VAL A 677 4.80 20.03 40.65
N ASP A 678 4.91 21.04 41.52
CA ASP A 678 5.89 22.13 41.36
C ASP A 678 7.20 21.73 42.02
N PHE A 679 8.32 21.93 41.32
CA PHE A 679 9.67 21.61 41.79
C PHE A 679 10.50 22.87 42.07
N GLU A 680 11.09 22.97 43.25
CA GLU A 680 11.81 24.17 43.70
C GLU A 680 13.10 24.44 42.89
N HIS A 681 13.81 23.39 42.52
CA HIS A 681 15.11 23.46 41.83
C HIS A 681 15.07 23.12 40.36
N LEU A 682 13.87 22.98 39.77
CA LEU A 682 13.71 22.71 38.34
C LEU A 682 13.01 23.87 37.62
N GLN A 683 13.56 24.28 36.50
CA GLN A 683 12.96 25.24 35.58
C GLN A 683 12.33 24.46 34.44
N ILE A 684 11.01 24.23 34.54
CA ILE A 684 10.26 23.45 33.53
C ILE A 684 9.77 24.37 32.42
N GLU A 685 10.28 24.18 31.25
CA GLU A 685 9.79 24.80 30.02
C GLU A 685 8.90 23.82 29.23
N ARG A 686 7.71 24.27 28.81
CA ARG A 686 6.78 23.49 28.01
C ARG A 686 6.77 24.02 26.60
N GLY A 687 6.68 23.09 25.61
CA GLY A 687 6.69 23.47 24.22
C GLY A 687 6.28 22.39 23.26
N LYS A 688 6.42 22.69 21.97
CA LYS A 688 6.22 21.75 20.90
C LYS A 688 7.44 20.83 20.80
N TYR A 689 7.24 19.54 21.01
CA TYR A 689 8.33 18.55 21.00
C TYR A 689 8.94 18.30 19.60
N ALA A 690 8.19 18.57 18.51
CA ALA A 690 8.65 18.36 17.16
C ALA A 690 9.70 19.42 16.75
N ASN A 691 10.80 18.95 16.11
CA ASN A 691 11.83 19.79 15.46
C ASN A 691 12.87 20.49 16.36
N PHE A 692 13.27 19.88 17.48
CA PHE A 692 14.46 20.36 18.20
C PHE A 692 15.73 20.28 17.34
N LYS A 693 16.51 21.34 17.35
CA LYS A 693 17.91 21.29 16.91
C LYS A 693 18.79 20.81 18.06
N ALA A 694 19.89 20.12 17.77
CA ALA A 694 20.81 19.63 18.82
C ALA A 694 21.31 20.74 19.76
N ALA A 695 21.60 21.91 19.23
CA ALA A 695 22.01 23.07 20.02
C ALA A 695 20.90 23.62 20.95
N GLU A 696 19.63 23.41 20.60
CA GLU A 696 18.48 23.76 21.43
C GLU A 696 18.30 22.76 22.56
N MET A 697 18.44 21.45 22.25
CA MET A 697 18.34 20.38 23.26
C MET A 697 19.42 20.53 24.36
N LYS A 698 20.63 20.87 24.00
CA LYS A 698 21.75 21.08 24.93
C LYS A 698 21.56 22.25 25.92
N LYS A 699 20.48 23.04 25.79
CA LYS A 699 20.09 24.05 26.77
C LYS A 699 19.38 23.47 28.00
N TYR A 700 18.93 22.23 27.91
CA TYR A 700 18.19 21.55 28.98
C TYR A 700 19.05 20.42 29.54
N ASP A 701 18.86 20.10 30.82
CA ASP A 701 19.48 18.93 31.46
C ASP A 701 18.73 17.66 31.16
N LEU A 702 17.39 17.76 31.02
CA LEU A 702 16.53 16.67 30.63
C LEU A 702 15.49 17.15 29.60
N VAL A 703 15.29 16.35 28.54
CA VAL A 703 14.14 16.44 27.65
C VAL A 703 13.35 15.14 27.76
N ALA A 704 12.10 15.20 28.25
CA ALA A 704 11.26 14.02 28.47
C ALA A 704 9.86 14.22 27.90
N THR A 705 9.13 13.11 27.66
CA THR A 705 7.79 13.17 27.02
C THR A 705 6.66 12.70 27.91
N GLY A 706 6.95 12.09 29.05
CA GLY A 706 5.92 11.45 29.87
C GLY A 706 5.38 10.13 29.26
N GLU A 707 6.14 9.51 28.37
CA GLU A 707 5.81 8.21 27.74
C GLU A 707 6.91 7.16 27.98
N GLY A 708 7.71 7.33 29.05
CA GLY A 708 8.87 6.50 29.35
C GLY A 708 10.10 6.84 28.49
N ASN A 709 10.13 8.03 27.91
CA ASN A 709 11.24 8.51 27.09
C ASN A 709 12.00 9.62 27.83
N PHE A 710 13.29 9.38 28.06
CA PHE A 710 14.19 10.31 28.73
C PHE A 710 15.40 10.58 27.85
N THR A 711 15.75 11.84 27.70
CA THR A 711 16.98 12.31 27.03
C THR A 711 17.75 13.15 28.00
N PHE A 712 18.74 12.57 28.64
CA PHE A 712 19.71 13.27 29.47
C PHE A 712 20.79 13.88 28.56
N THR A 713 20.79 15.19 28.44
CA THR A 713 21.56 15.87 27.39
C THR A 713 23.08 15.98 27.74
N GLU A 714 23.44 15.63 28.95
CA GLU A 714 24.84 15.44 29.36
C GLU A 714 25.52 14.30 28.59
N PHE A 715 24.72 13.26 28.23
CA PHE A 715 25.17 12.11 27.47
C PHE A 715 24.88 12.27 25.97
N ALA A 716 23.62 12.53 25.61
CA ALA A 716 23.21 12.52 24.21
C ALA A 716 22.02 13.45 23.92
N THR A 717 21.89 13.91 22.68
CA THR A 717 20.70 14.64 22.19
C THR A 717 19.58 13.73 21.68
N HIS A 718 19.58 12.48 22.11
CA HIS A 718 18.57 11.50 21.71
C HIS A 718 18.14 10.60 22.89
N ARG A 719 17.03 9.95 22.73
CA ARG A 719 16.46 9.00 23.70
C ARG A 719 17.37 7.80 23.81
N ASP A 720 17.76 7.47 25.03
CA ASP A 720 18.58 6.30 25.35
C ASP A 720 18.11 5.69 26.67
N SER A 721 17.49 4.49 26.57
CA SER A 721 16.96 3.80 27.74
C SER A 721 18.06 3.11 28.55
N MET A 722 19.21 2.76 27.94
CA MET A 722 20.32 2.14 28.65
C MET A 722 20.99 3.18 29.59
N TYR A 723 21.37 4.34 29.04
CA TYR A 723 21.91 5.43 29.85
C TYR A 723 20.89 5.93 30.88
N ALA A 724 19.62 6.10 30.49
CA ALA A 724 18.57 6.55 31.41
C ALA A 724 18.40 5.60 32.62
N THR A 725 18.49 4.27 32.40
CA THR A 725 18.48 3.28 33.50
C THR A 725 19.60 3.54 34.49
N LEU A 726 20.83 3.70 34.00
CA LEU A 726 22.02 3.92 34.85
C LEU A 726 21.96 5.26 35.57
N LYS A 727 21.53 6.32 34.92
CA LYS A 727 21.38 7.65 35.52
C LYS A 727 20.34 7.69 36.64
N ILE A 728 19.18 7.03 36.40
CA ILE A 728 18.13 6.91 37.43
C ILE A 728 18.66 6.15 38.66
N LEU A 729 19.34 5.02 38.43
CA LEU A 729 19.98 4.26 39.53
C LEU A 729 21.03 5.07 40.27
N GLN A 730 21.90 5.80 39.55
CA GLN A 730 22.90 6.67 40.15
C GLN A 730 22.26 7.71 41.08
N MET A 731 21.17 8.38 40.62
CA MET A 731 20.46 9.37 41.46
C MET A 731 19.79 8.70 42.67
N MET A 732 19.15 7.51 42.50
CA MET A 732 18.57 6.78 43.64
C MET A 732 19.58 6.45 44.70
N LEU A 733 20.74 5.92 44.31
CA LEU A 733 21.82 5.58 45.25
C LEU A 733 22.46 6.77 45.92
N LYS A 734 22.74 7.83 45.16
CA LYS A 734 23.32 9.09 45.67
C LYS A 734 22.44 9.71 46.74
N HIS A 735 21.12 9.69 46.55
CA HIS A 735 20.19 10.30 47.52
C HIS A 735 19.58 9.30 48.52
N LYS A 736 19.94 8.01 48.43
CA LYS A 736 19.45 6.92 49.29
C LYS A 736 17.92 6.87 49.38
N VAL A 737 17.24 6.98 48.23
CA VAL A 737 15.78 6.97 48.13
C VAL A 737 15.30 5.77 47.36
N LYS A 738 14.14 5.24 47.78
CA LYS A 738 13.45 4.17 47.08
C LYS A 738 12.40 4.71 46.12
N LEU A 739 12.20 4.05 44.99
CA LEU A 739 11.17 4.44 44.04
C LEU A 739 9.75 4.41 44.64
N SER A 740 9.46 3.43 45.51
CA SER A 740 8.16 3.36 46.19
C SER A 740 7.89 4.59 47.05
N GLU A 741 8.91 5.14 47.73
CA GLU A 741 8.75 6.35 48.58
C GLU A 741 8.45 7.58 47.71
N LEU A 742 9.09 7.70 46.55
CA LEU A 742 8.83 8.80 45.63
C LEU A 742 7.44 8.74 45.03
N ILE A 743 6.97 7.52 44.66
CA ILE A 743 5.62 7.32 44.10
C ILE A 743 4.56 7.63 45.13
N ASP A 744 4.74 7.11 46.39
CA ASP A 744 3.78 7.29 47.48
C ASP A 744 3.67 8.77 47.91
N ALA A 745 4.68 9.60 47.56
CA ALA A 745 4.68 11.05 47.78
C ALA A 745 4.00 11.88 46.70
N LEU A 746 3.73 11.30 45.52
CA LEU A 746 3.04 12.00 44.43
C LEU A 746 1.54 12.14 44.73
N PRO A 747 0.91 13.28 44.39
CA PRO A 747 -0.53 13.40 44.49
C PRO A 747 -1.23 12.44 43.49
N SER A 748 -2.38 11.93 43.88
CA SER A 748 -3.19 11.11 42.96
C SER A 748 -3.76 11.98 41.83
N PHE A 749 -3.72 11.50 40.62
CA PHE A 749 -4.27 12.16 39.43
C PHE A 749 -4.73 11.11 38.42
N TYR A 750 -5.59 11.52 37.49
CA TYR A 750 -5.99 10.73 36.33
C TYR A 750 -5.41 11.38 35.07
N TYR A 751 -4.80 10.56 34.22
CA TYR A 751 -4.30 11.00 32.94
C TYR A 751 -4.71 10.00 31.86
N HIS A 752 -5.31 10.51 30.78
CA HIS A 752 -5.80 9.67 29.70
C HIS A 752 -5.48 10.27 28.32
N THR A 753 -5.22 9.39 27.35
CA THR A 753 -5.03 9.76 25.94
C THR A 753 -6.05 9.04 25.09
N SER A 754 -6.65 9.75 24.13
CA SER A 754 -7.63 9.21 23.20
C SER A 754 -7.44 9.78 21.79
N GLN A 755 -8.06 9.15 20.80
CA GLN A 755 -8.04 9.61 19.43
C GLN A 755 -9.47 9.75 18.92
N ALA A 756 -9.78 10.89 18.29
CA ALA A 756 -11.05 11.15 17.62
C ALA A 756 -10.85 11.19 16.11
N LYS A 757 -11.63 10.43 15.35
CA LYS A 757 -11.55 10.39 13.89
C LYS A 757 -11.84 11.77 13.30
N CYS A 758 -10.96 12.27 12.42
CA CYS A 758 -11.11 13.58 11.76
C CYS A 758 -10.32 13.60 10.45
N THR A 759 -11.00 13.85 9.34
CA THR A 759 -10.35 13.96 8.04
C THR A 759 -9.46 15.20 7.94
N GLN A 760 -8.47 15.19 7.06
CA GLN A 760 -7.55 16.33 6.88
C GLN A 760 -8.29 17.65 6.63
N ALA A 761 -9.33 17.60 5.80
CA ALA A 761 -10.14 18.79 5.45
C ALA A 761 -10.86 19.43 6.66
N LEU A 762 -11.19 18.63 7.68
CA LEU A 762 -11.93 19.11 8.86
C LEU A 762 -11.04 19.60 10.00
N LYS A 763 -9.73 19.25 10.02
CA LYS A 763 -8.84 19.60 11.14
C LYS A 763 -8.81 21.10 11.44
N GLY A 764 -8.66 21.93 10.43
CA GLY A 764 -8.67 23.40 10.61
C GLY A 764 -9.97 23.91 11.23
N LYS A 765 -11.11 23.37 10.79
CA LYS A 765 -12.43 23.67 11.35
C LYS A 765 -12.52 23.23 12.81
N MET A 766 -12.06 22.00 13.13
CA MET A 766 -12.05 21.48 14.51
C MET A 766 -11.21 22.37 15.43
N MET A 767 -10.01 22.76 15.01
CA MET A 767 -9.14 23.65 15.79
C MET A 767 -9.81 25.00 16.07
N ARG A 768 -10.49 25.57 15.08
CA ARG A 768 -11.24 26.83 15.28
C ARG A 768 -12.39 26.64 16.28
N MET A 769 -13.19 25.57 16.15
CA MET A 769 -14.30 25.29 17.06
C MET A 769 -13.81 25.04 18.48
N PHE A 770 -12.68 24.35 18.64
CA PHE A 770 -12.08 24.11 19.96
C PHE A 770 -11.56 25.40 20.59
N LEU A 771 -10.98 26.28 19.79
CA LEU A 771 -10.53 27.61 20.23
C LEU A 771 -11.73 28.53 20.59
N GLU A 772 -12.84 28.41 19.90
CA GLU A 772 -14.08 29.11 20.24
C GLU A 772 -14.67 28.63 21.58
N ASP A 773 -14.63 27.33 21.85
CA ASP A 773 -15.06 26.74 23.14
C ASP A 773 -14.12 27.13 24.30
N ALA A 774 -12.88 27.49 24.00
CA ALA A 774 -11.91 27.98 24.98
C ALA A 774 -12.17 29.43 25.43
N LYS A 775 -12.99 30.23 24.69
CA LYS A 775 -13.26 31.62 25.06
C LYS A 775 -13.91 31.72 26.43
N GLY A 776 -13.35 32.56 27.29
CA GLY A 776 -13.80 32.76 28.67
C GLY A 776 -13.28 31.72 29.66
N LYS A 777 -12.43 30.80 29.24
CA LYS A 777 -11.68 29.87 30.06
C LYS A 777 -10.18 30.20 29.98
N GLU A 778 -9.39 29.69 30.89
CA GLU A 778 -7.94 29.69 30.74
C GLU A 778 -7.53 28.71 29.66
N PHE A 779 -6.70 29.14 28.69
CA PHE A 779 -6.26 28.30 27.60
C PHE A 779 -4.85 28.65 27.12
N SER A 780 -4.24 27.69 26.42
CA SER A 780 -2.94 27.86 25.75
C SER A 780 -3.00 27.28 24.33
N THR A 781 -2.27 27.90 23.41
CA THR A 781 -2.12 27.48 22.01
C THR A 781 -0.68 27.09 21.67
N LEU A 782 0.10 26.67 22.66
CA LEU A 782 1.53 26.39 22.53
C LEU A 782 1.79 25.19 21.58
N ASP A 783 0.98 24.12 21.73
CA ASP A 783 0.97 22.97 20.82
C ASP A 783 -0.47 22.40 20.80
N GLY A 784 -1.24 22.76 19.78
CA GLY A 784 -2.68 22.52 19.78
C GLY A 784 -3.45 23.53 20.64
N VAL A 785 -4.62 23.16 21.15
CA VAL A 785 -5.41 23.97 22.06
C VAL A 785 -5.61 23.24 23.38
N LYS A 786 -5.00 23.74 24.45
CA LYS A 786 -5.14 23.26 25.83
C LYS A 786 -6.12 24.17 26.57
N ILE A 787 -7.13 23.61 27.20
CA ILE A 787 -8.16 24.34 27.96
C ILE A 787 -8.11 23.83 29.41
N TRP A 788 -7.89 24.72 30.36
CA TRP A 788 -8.04 24.42 31.78
C TRP A 788 -9.53 24.54 32.16
N LEU A 789 -10.06 23.44 32.67
CA LEU A 789 -11.46 23.35 33.12
C LEU A 789 -11.55 23.61 34.62
N ASP A 790 -10.48 23.28 35.35
CA ASP A 790 -10.29 23.56 36.78
C ASP A 790 -8.77 23.62 37.05
N LYS A 791 -8.35 23.94 38.26
CA LYS A 791 -6.93 24.06 38.66
C LYS A 791 -6.10 22.83 38.35
N ASN A 792 -6.69 21.62 38.45
CA ASN A 792 -6.02 20.33 38.24
C ASN A 792 -6.64 19.53 37.06
N ALA A 793 -7.55 20.14 36.32
CA ALA A 793 -8.25 19.45 35.22
C ALA A 793 -8.13 20.24 33.91
N TRP A 794 -7.63 19.59 32.86
CA TRP A 794 -7.49 20.19 31.54
C TRP A 794 -7.71 19.16 30.44
N ILE A 795 -8.02 19.66 29.26
CA ILE A 795 -8.02 18.91 27.99
C ILE A 795 -7.14 19.62 26.98
N LEU A 796 -6.38 18.85 26.22
CA LEU A 796 -5.57 19.33 25.10
C LEU A 796 -5.92 18.56 23.85
N MET A 797 -6.20 19.27 22.74
CA MET A 797 -6.42 18.70 21.43
C MET A 797 -5.27 19.09 20.50
N ILE A 798 -4.64 18.07 19.90
CA ILE A 798 -3.58 18.23 18.90
C ILE A 798 -3.97 17.47 17.64
N PRO A 799 -4.10 18.13 16.47
CA PRO A 799 -4.31 17.44 15.21
C PRO A 799 -3.08 16.58 14.87
N ASP A 800 -3.31 15.32 14.51
CA ASP A 800 -2.23 14.50 13.97
C ASP A 800 -1.78 15.06 12.62
N GLN A 801 -0.48 15.13 12.39
CA GLN A 801 0.05 15.74 11.17
C GLN A 801 -0.14 14.84 9.93
N TYR A 802 -0.13 13.52 10.12
CA TYR A 802 -0.06 12.53 9.05
C TYR A 802 -1.31 11.66 8.93
N ASN A 803 -2.01 11.43 10.05
CA ASN A 803 -3.15 10.52 10.12
C ASN A 803 -4.46 11.28 10.32
N GLU A 804 -5.58 10.70 9.91
CA GLU A 804 -6.92 11.30 9.95
C GLU A 804 -7.57 11.22 11.34
N HIS A 805 -6.88 11.75 12.34
CA HIS A 805 -7.43 11.86 13.70
C HIS A 805 -6.92 13.11 14.45
N LEU A 806 -7.59 13.40 15.55
CA LEU A 806 -7.19 14.37 16.56
C LEU A 806 -6.74 13.60 17.80
N ASN A 807 -5.59 13.95 18.34
CA ASN A 807 -5.11 13.41 19.61
C ASN A 807 -5.69 14.24 20.76
N LEU A 808 -6.32 13.58 21.71
CA LEU A 808 -6.90 14.18 22.91
C LEU A 808 -6.11 13.72 24.13
N TYR A 809 -5.66 14.68 24.92
CA TYR A 809 -4.96 14.43 26.17
C TYR A 809 -5.79 15.05 27.30
N ILE A 810 -6.01 14.32 28.38
CA ILE A 810 -6.86 14.75 29.51
C ILE A 810 -6.14 14.48 30.79
N GLN A 811 -6.10 15.47 31.66
CA GLN A 811 -5.73 15.34 33.07
C GLN A 811 -6.92 15.74 33.93
N ALA A 812 -7.13 15.02 35.04
CA ALA A 812 -8.17 15.32 36.05
C ALA A 812 -7.75 14.81 37.43
N GLU A 813 -8.46 15.21 38.46
CA GLU A 813 -8.20 14.75 39.84
C GLU A 813 -8.49 13.26 40.03
N ASN A 814 -9.47 12.73 39.31
CA ASN A 814 -9.91 11.34 39.40
C ASN A 814 -10.47 10.85 38.04
N GLU A 815 -10.66 9.54 37.95
CA GLU A 815 -11.13 8.88 36.75
C GLU A 815 -12.54 9.33 36.34
N GLU A 816 -13.46 9.48 37.25
CA GLU A 816 -14.86 9.88 36.98
C GLU A 816 -14.90 11.25 36.28
N THR A 817 -14.16 12.22 36.78
CA THR A 817 -14.04 13.56 36.19
C THR A 817 -13.37 13.49 34.82
N GLY A 818 -12.29 12.71 34.67
CA GLY A 818 -11.62 12.52 33.39
C GLY A 818 -12.49 11.90 32.31
N GLN A 819 -13.27 10.88 32.66
CA GLN A 819 -14.23 10.24 31.73
C GLN A 819 -15.39 11.18 31.33
N LYS A 820 -15.87 12.03 32.24
CA LYS A 820 -16.86 13.06 31.87
C LYS A 820 -16.30 14.05 30.87
N ILE A 821 -15.08 14.53 31.07
CA ILE A 821 -14.39 15.45 30.13
C ILE A 821 -14.25 14.78 28.75
N LEU A 822 -13.79 13.52 28.71
CA LEU A 822 -13.64 12.77 27.46
C LEU A 822 -14.97 12.65 26.71
N ALA A 823 -16.03 12.22 27.41
CA ALA A 823 -17.35 12.07 26.80
C ALA A 823 -17.92 13.39 26.26
N GLU A 824 -17.79 14.49 27.04
CA GLU A 824 -18.24 15.82 26.61
C GLU A 824 -17.56 16.27 25.32
N TYR A 825 -16.21 16.18 25.27
CA TYR A 825 -15.48 16.68 24.11
C TYR A 825 -15.56 15.75 22.89
N THR A 826 -15.72 14.44 23.08
CA THR A 826 -16.02 13.50 22.00
C THR A 826 -17.36 13.85 21.34
N ALA A 827 -18.41 14.09 22.13
CA ALA A 827 -19.72 14.51 21.64
C ALA A 827 -19.67 15.89 20.92
N LYS A 828 -18.86 16.84 21.44
CA LYS A 828 -18.63 18.14 20.76
C LYS A 828 -17.97 17.94 19.40
N ILE A 829 -16.93 17.10 19.30
CA ILE A 829 -16.21 16.81 18.05
C ILE A 829 -17.16 16.20 17.02
N GLU A 830 -17.96 15.22 17.42
CA GLU A 830 -18.98 14.62 16.55
C GLU A 830 -19.98 15.66 16.01
N LYS A 831 -20.51 16.50 16.90
CA LYS A 831 -21.42 17.59 16.51
C LYS A 831 -20.75 18.59 15.55
N TRP A 832 -19.52 19.00 15.83
CA TRP A 832 -18.78 19.95 14.98
C TRP A 832 -18.40 19.36 13.61
N SER A 833 -18.25 18.06 13.52
CA SER A 833 -17.97 17.38 12.24
C SER A 833 -19.16 17.41 11.29
N GLN A 834 -20.39 17.47 11.84
CA GLN A 834 -21.63 17.50 11.06
C GLN A 834 -22.05 18.94 10.63
N LEU A 835 -21.60 19.98 11.36
CA LEU A 835 -21.79 21.38 11.00
C LEU A 835 -20.92 21.80 9.82
#